data_07fa17f0e948b6074fe8866e2b8b3385
#
_entry.id   07fa17f0e948b6074fe8866e2b8b3385
#
_cell.length_a   1.000
_cell.length_b   1.000
_cell.length_c   1.000
_cell.angle_alpha   90.00
_cell.angle_beta   90.00
_cell.angle_gamma   90.00
#
_symmetry.space_group_name_H-M   'P 1'
#
loop_
_entity.id
_entity.type
_entity.pdbx_description
1 polymer ?
#
loop_
_entity_poly.entity_id
_entity_poly.type
_entity_poly.pdbx_seq_one_letter_code
_entity_poly.pdbx_strand_id
1 'polypeptide(L)'
;MRPAARPVLAFVVGCLVLALAPAPTDDLRGFTTESAKVEREWEAKFRAIPAPDSLREYMRHLSARPHHVGSPYDKANAEWILAKFKSFGLDAQIESFDVLFPTPKERVVELVAPTKFVARLQEPPVPGDPTSSQQAEQLPTYNAYSADGDVTAPLVYVNFGVPADYERLERMGVSVKGAIVIARYFGSWRGIKPKVAAEHGAVGCLIFSDPREDGYTQGDTYPQGPWRPRDGVQRGSVADMPVYPGDPLTPGVGATKDAKRLPLSEAQVITKIPVLPISYGDAQPLLAALAGPVAPAPWRGGLAITYHVGPGPARVHLRVKSDWSLKPVYDVIARIPGAVAPDEWVIRGNHHDAWVNGAEDPLSGQVALLEEARAYGQLVKQGWRPRRTIVYAAWDGEEPGLIGSTEWVETHGDELARKAVAYLNSDSNGRGFFFMGGSHALERFVNDVTRDVEDPETKLTVWQRHELRAIADASSAEVRQDVRQRGDLRIDALGSGSDYTPFLQHVGIASLNVGFGGEDGGGVYHSVYDDFKWYTTFSDTAFVYGRALSQTVGTAVLRLADADVLPFEFSGLAETVGRYVKEVKKLLSDAQDEARERNRELDEGVFAATADPRQVSVAPPREEVPPHLNFAPLDNALDALTRAAGRYEKAFTKAQANGGGAFKGPDVAALNATLLRVERALTTSEGLPRRPWYRHAIYAPGYYTGYGVKTLPGVREAIEQKSWKEADQQIGVVAKVLDAETEAITRAAEQVEKLAH
;
A
#
# COMPACT_ATOMS: atom_id res chain seq x y z
N MET A 1 9.91 60.23 -44.68
CA MET A 1 11.18 59.94 -43.97
C MET A 1 10.85 59.33 -42.65
N ARG A 2 11.05 58.01 -42.50
CA ARG A 2 10.95 57.25 -41.23
C ARG A 2 12.36 57.02 -40.72
N PRO A 3 12.65 57.16 -39.43
CA PRO A 3 13.91 56.71 -38.89
C PRO A 3 13.81 55.22 -38.47
N ALA A 4 14.84 54.49 -38.80
CA ALA A 4 15.01 53.10 -38.53
C ALA A 4 15.29 52.82 -37.03
N ALA A 5 14.58 51.86 -36.43
CA ALA A 5 14.87 51.34 -35.11
C ALA A 5 15.97 50.26 -35.21
N ARG A 6 17.02 50.42 -34.42
CA ARG A 6 18.06 49.39 -34.19
C ARG A 6 17.62 48.45 -33.08
N PRO A 7 17.76 47.12 -33.20
CA PRO A 7 17.53 46.20 -32.09
C PRO A 7 18.72 46.20 -31.15
N VAL A 8 18.46 46.43 -29.87
CA VAL A 8 19.40 46.20 -28.78
C VAL A 8 19.36 44.71 -28.44
N LEU A 9 20.45 44.03 -28.72
CA LEU A 9 20.64 42.62 -28.32
C LEU A 9 21.07 42.59 -26.84
N ALA A 10 20.13 42.24 -25.94
CA ALA A 10 20.47 42.01 -24.55
C ALA A 10 21.01 40.59 -24.39
N PHE A 11 22.29 40.48 -24.13
CA PHE A 11 22.91 39.22 -23.69
C PHE A 11 22.53 38.99 -22.23
N VAL A 12 21.63 38.02 -21.97
CA VAL A 12 21.42 37.50 -20.63
C VAL A 12 22.48 36.44 -20.41
N VAL A 13 23.50 36.79 -19.67
CA VAL A 13 24.48 35.79 -19.11
C VAL A 13 23.79 35.10 -17.93
N GLY A 14 23.19 33.95 -18.19
CA GLY A 14 22.71 33.05 -17.13
C GLY A 14 23.94 32.43 -16.43
N CYS A 15 24.27 32.92 -15.24
CA CYS A 15 25.18 32.19 -14.35
C CYS A 15 24.47 30.90 -13.92
N LEU A 16 24.79 29.79 -14.58
CA LEU A 16 24.52 28.45 -14.03
C LEU A 16 25.39 28.28 -12.79
N VAL A 17 24.82 28.47 -11.62
CA VAL A 17 25.44 28.02 -10.37
C VAL A 17 25.25 26.50 -10.37
N LEU A 18 26.24 25.78 -10.90
CA LEU A 18 26.42 24.36 -10.60
C LEU A 18 26.70 24.29 -9.11
N ALA A 19 25.69 24.02 -8.31
CA ALA A 19 25.87 23.53 -6.96
C ALA A 19 26.62 22.19 -7.12
N LEU A 20 27.91 22.19 -6.85
CA LEU A 20 28.69 20.96 -6.68
C LEU A 20 27.95 20.16 -5.59
N ALA A 21 27.34 19.05 -5.97
CA ALA A 21 26.87 18.09 -5.00
C ALA A 21 28.06 17.77 -4.08
N PRO A 22 27.89 17.76 -2.75
CA PRO A 22 28.96 17.34 -1.85
C PRO A 22 29.40 15.95 -2.29
N ALA A 23 30.71 15.74 -2.41
CA ALA A 23 31.26 14.42 -2.66
C ALA A 23 30.66 13.44 -1.63
N PRO A 24 30.26 12.21 -2.03
CA PRO A 24 29.76 11.23 -1.09
C PRO A 24 30.73 11.16 0.08
N THR A 25 30.22 11.40 1.29
CA THR A 25 31.01 11.15 2.49
C THR A 25 31.31 9.67 2.52
N ASP A 26 32.57 9.26 2.73
CA ASP A 26 32.94 7.83 2.85
C ASP A 26 32.26 7.15 4.04
N ASP A 27 31.57 7.91 4.88
CA ASP A 27 30.88 7.43 6.08
C ASP A 27 29.48 6.91 5.75
N LEU A 28 29.25 5.62 5.95
CA LEU A 28 27.94 4.98 5.96
C LEU A 28 27.48 4.74 7.40
N ARG A 29 26.21 5.06 7.70
CA ARG A 29 25.65 4.81 9.03
C ARG A 29 25.70 3.31 9.36
N GLY A 30 26.27 2.99 10.52
CA GLY A 30 26.39 1.60 10.99
C GLY A 30 27.61 0.84 10.48
N PHE A 31 28.51 1.51 9.74
CA PHE A 31 29.74 0.93 9.25
C PHE A 31 30.97 1.57 9.91
N THR A 32 32.05 0.78 10.02
CA THR A 32 33.38 1.37 10.25
C THR A 32 33.86 2.05 8.97
N THR A 33 34.83 2.97 9.03
CA THR A 33 35.43 3.58 7.84
C THR A 33 36.00 2.53 6.88
N GLU A 34 36.54 1.43 7.41
CA GLU A 34 37.10 0.33 6.61
C GLU A 34 35.99 -0.47 5.91
N SER A 35 34.94 -0.89 6.67
CA SER A 35 33.82 -1.63 6.10
C SER A 35 33.01 -0.78 5.14
N ALA A 36 32.82 0.53 5.40
CA ALA A 36 32.12 1.45 4.50
C ALA A 36 32.82 1.56 3.14
N LYS A 37 34.17 1.60 3.12
CA LYS A 37 34.91 1.61 1.86
C LYS A 37 34.68 0.32 1.05
N VAL A 38 34.72 -0.83 1.71
CA VAL A 38 34.48 -2.13 1.08
C VAL A 38 33.03 -2.21 0.58
N GLU A 39 32.09 -1.73 1.38
CA GLU A 39 30.67 -1.66 1.01
C GLU A 39 30.47 -0.82 -0.25
N ARG A 40 31.02 0.39 -0.31
CA ARG A 40 30.94 1.26 -1.49
C ARG A 40 31.49 0.59 -2.76
N GLU A 41 32.55 -0.20 -2.65
CA GLU A 41 33.09 -0.96 -3.77
C GLU A 41 32.11 -2.04 -4.26
N TRP A 42 31.45 -2.75 -3.34
CA TRP A 42 30.44 -3.75 -3.70
C TRP A 42 29.15 -3.14 -4.24
N GLU A 43 28.67 -2.03 -3.65
CA GLU A 43 27.54 -1.26 -4.17
C GLU A 43 27.79 -0.79 -5.61
N ALA A 44 28.97 -0.25 -5.89
CA ALA A 44 29.32 0.21 -7.24
C ALA A 44 29.29 -0.95 -8.25
N LYS A 45 29.83 -2.12 -7.87
CA LYS A 45 29.79 -3.33 -8.70
C LYS A 45 28.34 -3.81 -8.87
N PHE A 46 27.56 -3.82 -7.80
CA PHE A 46 26.15 -4.22 -7.82
C PHE A 46 25.38 -3.35 -8.79
N ARG A 47 25.40 -2.02 -8.61
CA ARG A 47 24.64 -1.06 -9.43
C ARG A 47 24.98 -1.11 -10.93
N ALA A 48 26.15 -1.62 -11.28
CA ALA A 48 26.56 -1.79 -12.68
C ALA A 48 25.95 -3.02 -13.38
N ILE A 49 25.37 -3.96 -12.63
CA ILE A 49 24.90 -5.26 -13.17
C ILE A 49 23.46 -5.22 -13.70
N PRO A 50 22.47 -4.59 -13.02
CA PRO A 50 21.09 -4.62 -13.47
C PRO A 50 20.92 -4.09 -14.90
N ALA A 51 20.26 -4.87 -15.75
CA ALA A 51 20.16 -4.63 -17.20
C ALA A 51 18.70 -4.58 -17.65
N PRO A 52 18.25 -3.50 -18.36
CA PRO A 52 16.91 -3.37 -18.90
C PRO A 52 16.45 -4.53 -19.78
N ASP A 53 17.37 -5.11 -20.56
CA ASP A 53 17.04 -6.23 -21.45
C ASP A 53 16.62 -7.49 -20.66
N SER A 54 17.25 -7.75 -19.51
CA SER A 54 16.87 -8.87 -18.63
C SER A 54 15.47 -8.67 -18.06
N LEU A 55 15.19 -7.45 -17.55
CA LEU A 55 13.88 -7.07 -17.03
C LEU A 55 12.77 -7.27 -18.09
N ARG A 56 13.03 -6.80 -19.31
CA ARG A 56 12.12 -6.97 -20.46
C ARG A 56 11.86 -8.43 -20.78
N GLU A 57 12.91 -9.27 -20.78
CA GLU A 57 12.78 -10.70 -21.03
C GLU A 57 11.94 -11.40 -19.96
N TYR A 58 12.20 -11.09 -18.68
CA TYR A 58 11.46 -11.66 -17.55
C TYR A 58 9.99 -11.28 -17.60
N MET A 59 9.67 -10.00 -17.78
CA MET A 59 8.29 -9.54 -17.87
C MET A 59 7.56 -10.17 -19.05
N ARG A 60 8.20 -10.25 -20.23
CA ARG A 60 7.60 -10.91 -21.42
C ARG A 60 7.25 -12.37 -21.14
N HIS A 61 8.09 -13.08 -20.38
CA HIS A 61 7.81 -14.45 -20.01
C HIS A 61 6.67 -14.55 -19.00
N LEU A 62 6.78 -13.83 -17.89
CA LEU A 62 5.84 -13.96 -16.78
C LEU A 62 4.43 -13.46 -17.13
N SER A 63 4.30 -12.40 -17.95
CA SER A 63 3.02 -11.83 -18.37
C SER A 63 2.43 -12.45 -19.63
N ALA A 64 3.05 -13.51 -20.19
CA ALA A 64 2.64 -14.08 -21.49
C ALA A 64 1.23 -14.68 -21.47
N ARG A 65 0.74 -15.12 -20.32
CA ARG A 65 -0.59 -15.72 -20.12
C ARG A 65 -1.15 -15.30 -18.75
N PRO A 66 -2.49 -15.36 -18.59
CA PRO A 66 -3.11 -15.13 -17.29
C PRO A 66 -2.58 -16.10 -16.23
N HIS A 67 -2.22 -15.55 -15.04
CA HIS A 67 -1.58 -16.31 -13.98
C HIS A 67 -2.14 -15.96 -12.59
N HIS A 68 -3.45 -16.06 -12.48
CA HIS A 68 -4.14 -15.96 -11.21
C HIS A 68 -3.94 -17.21 -10.35
N VAL A 69 -4.12 -17.08 -9.04
CA VAL A 69 -4.03 -18.17 -8.06
C VAL A 69 -4.69 -19.46 -8.56
N GLY A 70 -3.95 -20.55 -8.49
CA GLY A 70 -4.39 -21.88 -8.88
C GLY A 70 -4.54 -22.09 -10.40
N SER A 71 -4.15 -21.13 -11.24
CA SER A 71 -4.09 -21.34 -12.69
C SER A 71 -2.85 -22.16 -13.08
N PRO A 72 -2.88 -22.86 -14.22
CA PRO A 72 -1.71 -23.62 -14.67
C PRO A 72 -0.49 -22.75 -14.94
N TYR A 73 -0.69 -21.49 -15.39
CA TYR A 73 0.43 -20.61 -15.70
C TYR A 73 1.03 -19.95 -14.46
N ASP A 74 0.25 -19.73 -13.44
CA ASP A 74 0.70 -19.31 -12.12
C ASP A 74 1.74 -20.28 -11.55
N LYS A 75 1.39 -21.57 -11.47
CA LYS A 75 2.33 -22.62 -11.09
C LYS A 75 3.57 -22.67 -12.00
N ALA A 76 3.38 -22.53 -13.32
CA ALA A 76 4.50 -22.51 -14.25
C ALA A 76 5.43 -21.31 -14.02
N ASN A 77 4.89 -20.14 -13.67
CA ASN A 77 5.66 -18.96 -13.29
C ASN A 77 6.44 -19.19 -11.99
N ALA A 78 5.81 -19.75 -10.95
CA ALA A 78 6.51 -20.11 -9.72
C ALA A 78 7.68 -21.10 -9.97
N GLU A 79 7.46 -22.12 -10.79
CA GLU A 79 8.51 -23.08 -11.19
C GLU A 79 9.64 -22.40 -12.00
N TRP A 80 9.30 -21.45 -12.87
CA TRP A 80 10.27 -20.68 -13.64
C TRP A 80 11.08 -19.74 -12.75
N ILE A 81 10.46 -19.02 -11.81
CA ILE A 81 11.11 -18.16 -10.82
C ILE A 81 12.09 -19.00 -9.97
N LEU A 82 11.65 -20.17 -9.48
CA LEU A 82 12.50 -21.12 -8.78
C LEU A 82 13.74 -21.50 -9.59
N ALA A 83 13.54 -21.84 -10.88
CA ALA A 83 14.64 -22.20 -11.77
C ALA A 83 15.60 -21.01 -11.99
N LYS A 84 15.09 -19.78 -12.10
CA LYS A 84 15.91 -18.55 -12.19
C LYS A 84 16.74 -18.34 -10.94
N PHE A 85 16.17 -18.38 -9.75
CA PHE A 85 16.92 -18.26 -8.50
C PHE A 85 18.04 -19.30 -8.38
N LYS A 86 17.74 -20.57 -8.68
CA LYS A 86 18.76 -21.64 -8.72
C LYS A 86 19.85 -21.37 -9.76
N SER A 87 19.49 -20.85 -10.95
CA SER A 87 20.47 -20.51 -11.99
C SER A 87 21.41 -19.36 -11.59
N PHE A 88 20.93 -18.47 -10.74
CA PHE A 88 21.75 -17.39 -10.16
C PHE A 88 22.69 -17.89 -9.05
N GLY A 89 22.46 -19.10 -8.54
CA GLY A 89 23.26 -19.74 -7.50
C GLY A 89 22.71 -19.57 -6.10
N LEU A 90 21.43 -19.20 -5.97
CA LEU A 90 20.74 -19.11 -4.70
C LEU A 90 20.17 -20.47 -4.29
N ASP A 91 20.10 -20.73 -2.99
CA ASP A 91 19.36 -21.86 -2.43
C ASP A 91 17.87 -21.52 -2.40
N ALA A 92 17.07 -22.21 -3.24
CA ALA A 92 15.69 -21.84 -3.47
C ALA A 92 14.75 -23.04 -3.45
N GLN A 93 13.53 -22.81 -2.92
CA GLN A 93 12.44 -23.79 -2.84
C GLN A 93 11.08 -23.12 -3.05
N ILE A 94 10.06 -23.94 -3.31
CA ILE A 94 8.65 -23.53 -3.25
C ILE A 94 8.07 -24.00 -1.93
N GLU A 95 7.41 -23.10 -1.21
CA GLU A 95 6.52 -23.41 -0.09
C GLU A 95 5.08 -23.23 -0.57
N SER A 96 4.19 -24.17 -0.23
CA SER A 96 2.83 -24.17 -0.77
C SER A 96 1.79 -24.25 0.35
N PHE A 97 0.70 -23.51 0.15
CA PHE A 97 -0.44 -23.46 1.05
C PHE A 97 -1.72 -23.77 0.28
N ASP A 98 -2.70 -24.39 0.93
CA ASP A 98 -4.03 -24.66 0.37
C ASP A 98 -5.02 -23.64 0.91
N VAL A 99 -5.44 -22.67 0.09
CA VAL A 99 -6.20 -21.49 0.51
C VAL A 99 -7.57 -21.43 -0.13
N LEU A 100 -8.53 -20.81 0.54
CA LEU A 100 -9.85 -20.55 -0.04
C LEU A 100 -9.75 -19.43 -1.09
N PHE A 101 -9.90 -19.79 -2.36
CA PHE A 101 -9.97 -18.79 -3.44
C PHE A 101 -11.22 -19.00 -4.31
N PRO A 102 -12.30 -18.20 -4.08
CA PRO A 102 -13.53 -18.34 -4.84
C PRO A 102 -13.36 -17.83 -6.26
N THR A 103 -13.75 -18.68 -7.24
CA THR A 103 -13.79 -18.31 -8.65
C THR A 103 -15.23 -18.29 -9.17
N PRO A 104 -15.61 -17.39 -10.10
CA PRO A 104 -17.00 -17.18 -10.46
C PRO A 104 -17.56 -18.30 -11.36
N LYS A 105 -18.73 -18.82 -11.01
CA LYS A 105 -19.54 -19.76 -11.83
C LYS A 105 -20.65 -19.07 -12.58
N GLU A 106 -21.39 -18.16 -11.92
CA GLU A 106 -22.50 -17.43 -12.52
C GLU A 106 -22.41 -15.95 -12.13
N ARG A 107 -22.64 -15.07 -13.10
CA ARG A 107 -22.64 -13.62 -12.93
C ARG A 107 -23.71 -13.02 -13.83
N VAL A 108 -24.66 -12.30 -13.23
CA VAL A 108 -25.74 -11.61 -13.97
C VAL A 108 -25.92 -10.22 -13.38
N VAL A 109 -26.00 -9.23 -14.24
CA VAL A 109 -26.46 -7.88 -13.94
C VAL A 109 -27.45 -7.46 -15.03
N GLU A 110 -28.70 -7.28 -14.68
CA GLU A 110 -29.76 -6.87 -15.60
C GLU A 110 -30.55 -5.70 -15.04
N LEU A 111 -30.68 -4.64 -15.79
CA LEU A 111 -31.73 -3.65 -15.57
C LEU A 111 -33.06 -4.27 -16.05
N VAL A 112 -33.98 -4.55 -15.15
CA VAL A 112 -35.25 -5.17 -15.47
C VAL A 112 -36.39 -4.16 -15.67
N ALA A 113 -36.21 -2.95 -15.13
CA ALA A 113 -37.11 -1.81 -15.29
C ALA A 113 -36.32 -0.49 -15.18
N PRO A 114 -36.73 0.61 -15.83
CA PRO A 114 -37.88 0.77 -16.71
C PRO A 114 -37.70 0.16 -18.12
N THR A 115 -36.44 0.01 -18.56
CA THR A 115 -36.08 -0.52 -19.86
C THR A 115 -35.14 -1.70 -19.64
N LYS A 116 -35.36 -2.80 -20.35
CA LYS A 116 -34.48 -3.97 -20.22
C LYS A 116 -33.10 -3.69 -20.80
N PHE A 117 -32.07 -3.95 -20.00
CA PHE A 117 -30.66 -3.93 -20.41
C PHE A 117 -29.90 -5.06 -19.68
N VAL A 118 -29.01 -5.75 -20.38
CA VAL A 118 -28.16 -6.80 -19.81
C VAL A 118 -26.72 -6.33 -19.91
N ALA A 119 -26.03 -6.28 -18.77
CA ALA A 119 -24.63 -5.92 -18.72
C ALA A 119 -23.76 -6.97 -19.42
N ARG A 120 -22.74 -6.52 -20.12
CA ARG A 120 -21.84 -7.40 -20.88
C ARG A 120 -20.97 -8.26 -19.95
N LEU A 121 -20.48 -7.70 -18.86
CA LEU A 121 -19.60 -8.35 -17.88
C LEU A 121 -18.36 -9.01 -18.52
N GLN A 122 -17.87 -8.44 -19.60
CA GLN A 122 -16.75 -8.96 -20.37
C GLN A 122 -16.00 -7.80 -21.02
N GLU A 123 -14.70 -7.84 -20.94
CA GLU A 123 -13.80 -6.92 -21.62
C GLU A 123 -13.50 -7.42 -23.04
N PRO A 124 -13.64 -6.57 -24.08
CA PRO A 124 -13.38 -6.99 -25.45
C PRO A 124 -11.87 -7.07 -25.71
N PRO A 125 -11.44 -7.98 -26.61
CA PRO A 125 -10.06 -8.00 -27.09
C PRO A 125 -9.74 -6.73 -27.90
N VAL A 126 -8.48 -6.27 -27.80
CA VAL A 126 -7.99 -5.08 -28.49
C VAL A 126 -7.16 -5.50 -29.69
N PRO A 127 -7.43 -4.98 -30.91
CA PRO A 127 -6.64 -5.30 -32.10
C PRO A 127 -5.14 -4.94 -31.91
N GLY A 128 -4.28 -5.91 -32.21
CA GLY A 128 -2.83 -5.76 -32.05
C GLY A 128 -2.31 -5.94 -30.62
N ASP A 129 -3.17 -6.38 -29.72
CA ASP A 129 -2.85 -6.81 -28.37
C ASP A 129 -3.26 -8.29 -28.21
N PRO A 130 -2.31 -9.23 -28.38
CA PRO A 130 -2.64 -10.65 -28.40
C PRO A 130 -3.07 -11.20 -27.05
N THR A 131 -2.59 -10.62 -25.93
CA THR A 131 -2.91 -11.09 -24.58
C THR A 131 -4.33 -10.75 -24.20
N SER A 132 -4.89 -9.62 -24.63
CA SER A 132 -6.28 -9.24 -24.40
C SER A 132 -7.31 -10.25 -24.97
N SER A 133 -6.90 -11.13 -25.89
CA SER A 133 -7.76 -12.15 -26.51
C SER A 133 -7.74 -13.52 -25.82
N GLN A 134 -6.98 -13.72 -24.74
CA GLN A 134 -6.81 -15.01 -24.06
C GLN A 134 -8.00 -15.39 -23.15
N GLN A 135 -9.21 -15.19 -23.62
CA GLN A 135 -10.47 -15.30 -22.84
C GLN A 135 -10.70 -16.68 -22.19
N ALA A 136 -10.13 -17.73 -22.74
CA ALA A 136 -10.28 -19.08 -22.18
C ALA A 136 -9.50 -19.29 -20.87
N GLU A 137 -8.49 -18.48 -20.60
CA GLU A 137 -7.62 -18.57 -19.43
C GLU A 137 -7.81 -17.41 -18.45
N GLN A 138 -8.39 -16.29 -18.92
CA GLN A 138 -8.63 -15.11 -18.11
C GLN A 138 -9.72 -15.38 -17.07
N LEU A 139 -9.52 -14.97 -15.83
CA LEU A 139 -10.62 -14.82 -14.90
C LEU A 139 -11.62 -13.81 -15.47
N PRO A 140 -12.91 -14.12 -15.49
CA PRO A 140 -13.91 -13.15 -15.89
C PRO A 140 -13.97 -11.98 -14.89
N THR A 141 -14.67 -10.89 -15.27
CA THR A 141 -14.85 -9.73 -14.39
C THR A 141 -15.68 -10.10 -13.16
N TYR A 142 -15.11 -10.05 -11.96
CA TYR A 142 -15.77 -10.38 -10.71
C TYR A 142 -15.04 -9.77 -9.51
N ASN A 143 -15.66 -9.84 -8.33
CA ASN A 143 -15.00 -9.57 -7.06
C ASN A 143 -14.87 -10.88 -6.26
N ALA A 144 -13.63 -11.26 -5.94
CA ALA A 144 -13.39 -12.41 -5.07
C ALA A 144 -13.95 -12.13 -3.65
N TYR A 145 -14.41 -13.19 -2.98
CA TYR A 145 -15.05 -13.15 -1.66
C TYR A 145 -16.37 -12.38 -1.60
N SER A 146 -16.99 -12.12 -2.77
CA SER A 146 -18.40 -11.77 -2.81
C SER A 146 -19.24 -12.93 -2.32
N ALA A 147 -20.22 -12.67 -1.46
CA ALA A 147 -21.22 -13.69 -1.12
C ALA A 147 -21.99 -14.15 -2.38
N ASP A 148 -22.40 -15.42 -2.39
CA ASP A 148 -23.37 -15.91 -3.36
C ASP A 148 -24.72 -15.25 -3.10
N GLY A 149 -25.47 -14.93 -4.17
CA GLY A 149 -26.80 -14.34 -4.05
C GLY A 149 -27.51 -14.20 -5.39
N ASP A 150 -28.85 -14.10 -5.31
CA ASP A 150 -29.75 -13.90 -6.45
C ASP A 150 -30.87 -12.95 -6.00
N VAL A 151 -30.76 -11.67 -6.36
CA VAL A 151 -31.62 -10.60 -5.84
C VAL A 151 -32.11 -9.68 -6.95
N THR A 152 -33.36 -9.23 -6.84
CA THR A 152 -33.92 -8.19 -7.70
C THR A 152 -34.49 -7.07 -6.85
N ALA A 153 -33.90 -5.87 -6.94
CA ALA A 153 -34.18 -4.76 -6.05
C ALA A 153 -34.11 -3.40 -6.75
N PRO A 154 -34.67 -2.33 -6.14
CA PRO A 154 -34.40 -0.96 -6.58
C PRO A 154 -32.89 -0.65 -6.55
N LEU A 155 -32.45 0.25 -7.45
CA LEU A 155 -31.07 0.69 -7.52
C LEU A 155 -30.91 2.06 -6.85
N VAL A 156 -29.84 2.23 -6.05
CA VAL A 156 -29.45 3.51 -5.41
C VAL A 156 -27.99 3.79 -5.65
N TYR A 157 -27.66 4.99 -6.12
CA TYR A 157 -26.29 5.47 -6.28
C TYR A 157 -25.76 6.04 -4.96
N VAL A 158 -24.62 5.54 -4.52
CA VAL A 158 -24.04 5.83 -3.20
C VAL A 158 -22.65 6.47 -3.26
N ASN A 159 -22.30 7.16 -4.35
CA ASN A 159 -20.99 7.79 -4.54
C ASN A 159 -19.85 6.79 -4.35
N PHE A 160 -18.96 6.98 -3.37
CA PHE A 160 -17.89 6.03 -3.04
C PHE A 160 -18.30 4.92 -2.07
N GLY A 161 -19.51 5.01 -1.50
CA GLY A 161 -20.02 4.01 -0.56
C GLY A 161 -19.28 3.97 0.77
N VAL A 162 -18.75 5.10 1.23
CA VAL A 162 -18.13 5.27 2.54
C VAL A 162 -19.17 5.76 3.58
N PRO A 163 -18.93 5.63 4.90
CA PRO A 163 -19.93 5.99 5.92
C PRO A 163 -20.55 7.38 5.74
N ALA A 164 -19.74 8.40 5.43
CA ALA A 164 -20.24 9.76 5.21
C ALA A 164 -21.19 9.91 4.01
N ASP A 165 -21.09 9.03 3.01
CA ASP A 165 -22.02 9.00 1.88
C ASP A 165 -23.41 8.54 2.32
N TYR A 166 -23.50 7.55 3.22
CA TYR A 166 -24.77 7.05 3.77
C TYR A 166 -25.43 8.08 4.69
N GLU A 167 -24.68 8.77 5.54
CA GLU A 167 -25.19 9.91 6.31
C GLU A 167 -25.78 10.99 5.38
N ARG A 168 -25.10 11.26 4.28
CA ARG A 168 -25.60 12.22 3.28
C ARG A 168 -26.91 11.74 2.62
N LEU A 169 -27.03 10.46 2.30
CA LEU A 169 -28.26 9.87 1.75
C LEU A 169 -29.43 9.99 2.73
N GLU A 170 -29.22 9.70 4.01
CA GLU A 170 -30.23 9.86 5.05
C GLU A 170 -30.74 11.30 5.13
N ARG A 171 -29.83 12.28 5.04
CA ARG A 171 -30.17 13.70 4.99
C ARG A 171 -30.95 14.10 3.74
N MET A 172 -30.79 13.37 2.64
CA MET A 172 -31.57 13.52 1.41
C MET A 172 -32.88 12.75 1.44
N GLY A 173 -33.19 12.05 2.55
CA GLY A 173 -34.40 11.20 2.69
C GLY A 173 -34.35 9.93 1.84
N VAL A 174 -33.15 9.47 1.45
CA VAL A 174 -32.96 8.28 0.63
C VAL A 174 -32.45 7.12 1.48
N SER A 175 -33.19 6.01 1.48
CA SER A 175 -32.80 4.77 2.16
C SER A 175 -32.27 3.75 1.16
N VAL A 176 -31.23 3.02 1.55
CA VAL A 176 -30.68 1.89 0.79
C VAL A 176 -31.20 0.54 1.30
N LYS A 177 -32.02 0.52 2.35
CA LYS A 177 -32.56 -0.72 2.93
C LYS A 177 -33.37 -1.49 1.89
N GLY A 178 -32.97 -2.74 1.63
CA GLY A 178 -33.59 -3.58 0.62
C GLY A 178 -33.27 -3.19 -0.83
N ALA A 179 -32.33 -2.28 -1.07
CA ALA A 179 -31.90 -1.88 -2.40
C ALA A 179 -30.57 -2.56 -2.80
N ILE A 180 -30.28 -2.61 -4.09
CA ILE A 180 -28.94 -2.80 -4.62
C ILE A 180 -28.28 -1.41 -4.68
N VAL A 181 -27.06 -1.29 -4.18
CA VAL A 181 -26.30 -0.05 -4.31
C VAL A 181 -25.35 -0.11 -5.50
N ILE A 182 -25.07 1.05 -6.12
CA ILE A 182 -24.01 1.21 -7.10
C ILE A 182 -23.04 2.28 -6.62
N ALA A 183 -21.76 1.90 -6.49
CA ALA A 183 -20.70 2.74 -5.97
C ALA A 183 -19.57 2.93 -7.00
N ARG A 184 -18.88 4.07 -6.95
CA ARG A 184 -17.64 4.27 -7.69
C ARG A 184 -16.45 3.63 -6.97
N TYR A 185 -15.45 3.17 -7.72
CA TYR A 185 -14.12 2.91 -7.17
C TYR A 185 -13.53 4.19 -6.57
N PHE A 186 -12.41 4.09 -5.88
CA PHE A 186 -11.77 5.16 -5.10
C PHE A 186 -12.53 5.55 -3.81
N GLY A 187 -12.02 6.53 -3.09
CA GLY A 187 -12.56 6.99 -1.80
C GLY A 187 -12.35 6.02 -0.62
N SER A 188 -12.19 4.73 -0.88
CA SER A 188 -11.84 3.69 0.10
C SER A 188 -11.42 2.41 -0.61
N TRP A 189 -10.91 1.43 0.13
CA TRP A 189 -10.76 0.05 -0.30
C TRP A 189 -12.10 -0.49 -0.83
N ARG A 190 -12.04 -1.30 -1.89
CA ARG A 190 -13.28 -1.79 -2.55
C ARG A 190 -14.17 -2.64 -1.64
N GLY A 191 -13.59 -3.39 -0.70
CA GLY A 191 -14.34 -4.20 0.27
C GLY A 191 -15.14 -3.39 1.29
N ILE A 192 -14.79 -2.12 1.53
CA ILE A 192 -15.55 -1.23 2.41
C ILE A 192 -16.95 -0.92 1.82
N LYS A 193 -17.06 -0.84 0.51
CA LYS A 193 -18.32 -0.49 -0.17
C LYS A 193 -19.45 -1.49 0.13
N PRO A 194 -19.29 -2.81 -0.08
CA PRO A 194 -20.31 -3.79 0.30
C PRO A 194 -20.44 -3.96 1.81
N LYS A 195 -19.38 -3.77 2.61
CA LYS A 195 -19.45 -3.78 4.08
C LYS A 195 -20.43 -2.73 4.59
N VAL A 196 -20.20 -1.47 4.27
CA VAL A 196 -21.02 -0.35 4.71
C VAL A 196 -22.43 -0.44 4.11
N ALA A 197 -22.57 -0.86 2.85
CA ALA A 197 -23.86 -1.12 2.22
C ALA A 197 -24.69 -2.14 3.02
N ALA A 198 -24.10 -3.26 3.40
CA ALA A 198 -24.77 -4.30 4.19
C ALA A 198 -25.14 -3.81 5.60
N GLU A 199 -24.30 -3.02 6.25
CA GLU A 199 -24.57 -2.39 7.55
C GLU A 199 -25.81 -1.47 7.49
N HIS A 200 -26.06 -0.81 6.34
CA HIS A 200 -27.24 0.01 6.08
C HIS A 200 -28.42 -0.77 5.48
N GLY A 201 -28.33 -2.12 5.39
CA GLY A 201 -29.41 -3.00 4.97
C GLY A 201 -29.61 -3.12 3.45
N ALA A 202 -28.62 -2.76 2.63
CA ALA A 202 -28.61 -3.08 1.21
C ALA A 202 -28.54 -4.60 0.98
N VAL A 203 -29.04 -5.08 -0.16
CA VAL A 203 -29.10 -6.51 -0.50
C VAL A 203 -28.15 -6.91 -1.64
N GLY A 204 -27.43 -5.96 -2.22
CA GLY A 204 -26.41 -6.17 -3.24
C GLY A 204 -25.59 -4.92 -3.50
N CYS A 205 -24.42 -5.07 -4.11
CA CYS A 205 -23.53 -3.97 -4.43
C CYS A 205 -22.93 -4.14 -5.83
N LEU A 206 -22.98 -3.08 -6.62
CA LEU A 206 -22.23 -2.94 -7.89
C LEU A 206 -21.14 -1.91 -7.70
N ILE A 207 -19.95 -2.16 -8.29
CA ILE A 207 -18.84 -1.23 -8.21
C ILE A 207 -18.36 -0.93 -9.63
N PHE A 208 -18.07 0.34 -9.96
CA PHE A 208 -17.57 0.72 -11.29
C PHE A 208 -16.50 1.80 -11.20
N SER A 209 -15.57 1.79 -12.16
CA SER A 209 -14.63 2.90 -12.37
C SER A 209 -15.35 3.99 -13.15
N ASP A 210 -15.56 5.16 -12.53
CA ASP A 210 -16.14 6.30 -13.25
C ASP A 210 -15.07 6.96 -14.10
N PRO A 211 -15.35 7.36 -15.36
CA PRO A 211 -14.36 7.97 -16.23
C PRO A 211 -13.82 9.32 -15.72
N ARG A 212 -14.42 9.89 -14.67
CA ARG A 212 -13.88 11.09 -14.01
C ARG A 212 -12.56 10.80 -13.31
N GLU A 213 -12.44 9.65 -12.68
CA GLU A 213 -11.24 9.22 -11.94
C GLU A 213 -10.35 8.31 -12.78
N ASP A 214 -10.94 7.49 -13.69
CA ASP A 214 -10.24 6.44 -14.41
C ASP A 214 -10.91 6.21 -15.78
N GLY A 215 -10.56 7.02 -16.78
CA GLY A 215 -11.10 6.92 -18.12
C GLY A 215 -10.88 8.18 -18.98
N TYR A 216 -11.74 8.40 -19.95
CA TYR A 216 -11.58 9.41 -21.01
C TYR A 216 -11.52 10.88 -20.52
N THR A 217 -11.88 11.17 -19.30
CA THR A 217 -11.74 12.54 -18.75
C THR A 217 -10.32 12.82 -18.27
N GLN A 218 -9.50 11.78 -18.09
CA GLN A 218 -8.11 11.86 -17.71
C GLN A 218 -7.18 11.95 -18.94
N GLY A 219 -7.61 11.40 -20.09
CA GLY A 219 -6.84 11.38 -21.33
C GLY A 219 -7.35 10.30 -22.28
N ASP A 220 -6.58 10.04 -23.32
CA ASP A 220 -6.91 9.02 -24.29
C ASP A 220 -6.94 7.63 -23.63
N THR A 221 -7.95 6.83 -23.97
CA THR A 221 -8.13 5.49 -23.44
C THR A 221 -7.42 4.44 -24.28
N TYR A 222 -7.08 3.31 -23.64
CA TYR A 222 -6.43 2.20 -24.33
C TYR A 222 -7.29 1.68 -25.51
N PRO A 223 -6.68 1.42 -26.69
CA PRO A 223 -5.24 1.36 -26.97
C PRO A 223 -4.58 2.65 -27.47
N GLN A 224 -5.28 3.78 -27.58
CA GLN A 224 -4.72 5.05 -28.04
C GLN A 224 -3.93 5.78 -26.96
N GLY A 225 -4.28 5.58 -25.72
CA GLY A 225 -3.63 6.12 -24.53
C GLY A 225 -3.69 5.16 -23.35
N PRO A 226 -3.18 5.57 -22.18
CA PRO A 226 -3.01 4.66 -21.04
C PRO A 226 -4.28 4.41 -20.22
N TRP A 227 -5.34 5.24 -20.42
CA TRP A 227 -6.48 5.23 -19.52
C TRP A 227 -7.51 4.14 -19.83
N ARG A 228 -8.32 3.80 -18.82
CA ARG A 228 -9.33 2.72 -18.89
C ARG A 228 -10.31 2.92 -20.03
N PRO A 229 -10.46 1.95 -20.94
CA PRO A 229 -11.45 2.00 -22.01
C PRO A 229 -12.88 1.76 -21.46
N ARG A 230 -13.88 2.11 -22.26
CA ARG A 230 -15.30 2.06 -21.89
C ARG A 230 -15.75 0.72 -21.27
N ASP A 231 -15.25 -0.37 -21.79
CA ASP A 231 -15.65 -1.72 -21.37
C ASP A 231 -14.61 -2.37 -20.43
N GLY A 232 -13.57 -1.62 -20.01
CA GLY A 232 -12.57 -2.07 -19.05
C GLY A 232 -13.15 -2.18 -17.63
N VAL A 233 -12.80 -3.25 -16.92
CA VAL A 233 -13.33 -3.54 -15.59
C VAL A 233 -12.19 -3.79 -14.60
N GLN A 234 -12.24 -3.15 -13.46
CA GLN A 234 -11.34 -3.45 -12.34
C GLN A 234 -11.89 -4.68 -11.59
N ARG A 235 -11.18 -5.81 -11.66
CA ARG A 235 -11.40 -6.97 -10.78
C ARG A 235 -10.96 -6.63 -9.36
N GLY A 236 -10.98 -7.58 -8.49
CA GLY A 236 -10.34 -7.46 -7.19
C GLY A 236 -11.10 -8.17 -6.08
N SER A 237 -10.44 -8.35 -4.96
CA SER A 237 -11.04 -8.86 -3.73
C SER A 237 -11.96 -7.82 -3.07
N VAL A 238 -13.06 -8.25 -2.52
CA VAL A 238 -13.92 -7.47 -1.60
C VAL A 238 -13.93 -8.05 -0.20
N ALA A 239 -12.95 -8.90 0.12
CA ALA A 239 -12.75 -9.36 1.49
C ALA A 239 -12.61 -8.18 2.46
N ASP A 240 -13.14 -8.31 3.67
CA ASP A 240 -12.95 -7.30 4.73
C ASP A 240 -11.55 -7.43 5.35
N MET A 241 -10.50 -7.24 4.50
CA MET A 241 -9.10 -7.34 4.92
C MET A 241 -8.71 -6.46 6.10
N PRO A 242 -9.35 -5.30 6.37
CA PRO A 242 -9.13 -4.57 7.62
C PRO A 242 -9.42 -5.37 8.89
N VAL A 243 -10.13 -6.49 8.82
CA VAL A 243 -10.35 -7.41 9.95
C VAL A 243 -9.18 -8.39 10.07
N TYR A 244 -8.82 -9.06 9.00
CA TYR A 244 -7.58 -9.82 8.80
C TYR A 244 -7.37 -10.12 7.31
N PRO A 245 -6.13 -10.14 6.80
CA PRO A 245 -5.76 -10.65 5.48
C PRO A 245 -5.51 -12.16 5.53
N GLY A 246 -5.03 -12.73 4.42
CA GLY A 246 -4.70 -14.16 4.32
C GLY A 246 -5.91 -15.04 4.05
N ASP A 247 -5.75 -16.34 4.28
CA ASP A 247 -6.84 -17.30 4.04
C ASP A 247 -8.02 -17.06 5.00
N PRO A 248 -9.23 -16.82 4.47
CA PRO A 248 -10.42 -16.61 5.31
C PRO A 248 -10.71 -17.71 6.33
N LEU A 249 -10.21 -18.91 6.11
CA LEU A 249 -10.51 -20.07 6.96
C LEU A 249 -9.46 -20.37 8.01
N THR A 250 -8.29 -19.72 7.96
CA THR A 250 -7.17 -19.99 8.90
C THR A 250 -6.58 -18.72 9.53
N PRO A 251 -7.38 -17.74 10.00
CA PRO A 251 -6.85 -16.47 10.51
C PRO A 251 -5.87 -16.68 11.68
N GLY A 252 -4.65 -16.19 11.54
CA GLY A 252 -3.58 -16.28 12.55
C GLY A 252 -2.82 -17.62 12.58
N VAL A 253 -3.08 -18.50 11.62
CA VAL A 253 -2.42 -19.82 11.50
C VAL A 253 -2.22 -20.13 10.02
N GLY A 254 -0.99 -20.40 9.59
CA GLY A 254 -0.71 -20.69 8.19
C GLY A 254 -1.57 -21.84 7.61
N ALA A 255 -2.11 -21.63 6.41
CA ALA A 255 -3.01 -22.55 5.71
C ALA A 255 -2.30 -23.80 5.15
N THR A 256 -1.50 -24.45 5.99
CA THR A 256 -0.83 -25.71 5.65
C THR A 256 -1.86 -26.83 5.40
N LYS A 257 -1.42 -27.91 4.78
CA LYS A 257 -2.28 -29.06 4.47
C LYS A 257 -3.07 -29.58 5.68
N ASP A 258 -2.45 -29.55 6.86
CA ASP A 258 -3.02 -30.08 8.11
C ASP A 258 -3.65 -28.98 8.99
N ALA A 259 -3.74 -27.75 8.51
CA ALA A 259 -4.31 -26.63 9.26
C ALA A 259 -5.80 -26.88 9.58
N LYS A 260 -6.19 -26.55 10.81
CA LYS A 260 -7.61 -26.57 11.20
C LYS A 260 -8.30 -25.34 10.61
N ARG A 261 -9.25 -25.56 9.72
CA ARG A 261 -10.00 -24.52 9.05
C ARG A 261 -11.34 -24.21 9.72
N LEU A 262 -11.72 -22.94 9.71
CA LEU A 262 -13.06 -22.51 10.08
C LEU A 262 -14.09 -23.02 9.07
N PRO A 263 -15.35 -23.27 9.49
CA PRO A 263 -16.45 -23.38 8.54
C PRO A 263 -16.59 -22.07 7.75
N LEU A 264 -16.99 -22.16 6.47
CA LEU A 264 -17.19 -20.98 5.61
C LEU A 264 -18.12 -19.93 6.23
N SER A 265 -19.14 -20.36 6.96
CA SER A 265 -20.10 -19.48 7.66
C SER A 265 -19.50 -18.67 8.81
N GLU A 266 -18.33 -19.04 9.30
CA GLU A 266 -17.60 -18.35 10.38
C GLU A 266 -16.49 -17.43 9.85
N ALA A 267 -16.20 -17.46 8.55
CA ALA A 267 -15.22 -16.57 7.91
C ALA A 267 -15.74 -15.12 7.92
N GLN A 268 -15.14 -14.29 8.76
CA GLN A 268 -15.63 -12.93 9.02
C GLN A 268 -15.42 -11.97 7.85
N VAL A 269 -14.38 -12.22 7.02
CA VAL A 269 -13.96 -11.33 5.95
C VAL A 269 -14.77 -11.48 4.66
N ILE A 270 -15.61 -12.52 4.53
CA ILE A 270 -16.49 -12.71 3.37
C ILE A 270 -17.65 -11.72 3.45
N THR A 271 -17.99 -11.05 2.32
CA THR A 271 -19.08 -10.07 2.30
C THR A 271 -20.45 -10.69 2.68
N LYS A 272 -21.36 -9.86 3.17
CA LYS A 272 -22.71 -10.31 3.56
C LYS A 272 -23.74 -10.23 2.44
N ILE A 273 -23.40 -9.59 1.33
CA ILE A 273 -24.25 -9.35 0.16
C ILE A 273 -23.49 -9.66 -1.13
N PRO A 274 -24.15 -10.05 -2.23
CA PRO A 274 -23.50 -10.25 -3.52
C PRO A 274 -22.93 -8.95 -4.07
N VAL A 275 -21.74 -9.03 -4.68
CA VAL A 275 -20.98 -7.90 -5.22
C VAL A 275 -20.45 -8.24 -6.61
N LEU A 276 -20.59 -7.32 -7.56
CA LEU A 276 -19.92 -7.43 -8.89
C LEU A 276 -19.33 -6.10 -9.34
N PRO A 277 -18.15 -6.11 -9.94
CA PRO A 277 -17.60 -4.98 -10.67
C PRO A 277 -18.18 -4.94 -12.08
N ILE A 278 -18.45 -3.74 -12.57
CA ILE A 278 -18.93 -3.49 -13.93
C ILE A 278 -18.11 -2.38 -14.60
N SER A 279 -18.08 -2.38 -15.92
CA SER A 279 -17.50 -1.28 -16.69
C SER A 279 -18.34 0.00 -16.56
N TYR A 280 -17.75 1.16 -16.86
CA TYR A 280 -18.56 2.38 -16.95
C TYR A 280 -19.52 2.36 -18.16
N GLY A 281 -19.23 1.54 -19.17
CA GLY A 281 -20.13 1.26 -20.28
C GLY A 281 -21.40 0.53 -19.83
N ASP A 282 -21.27 -0.44 -18.93
CA ASP A 282 -22.39 -1.17 -18.32
C ASP A 282 -23.09 -0.33 -17.22
N ALA A 283 -22.35 0.50 -16.48
CA ALA A 283 -22.91 1.36 -15.44
C ALA A 283 -23.77 2.49 -15.99
N GLN A 284 -23.44 3.05 -17.15
CA GLN A 284 -24.13 4.20 -17.73
C GLN A 284 -25.64 3.99 -17.92
N PRO A 285 -26.14 2.88 -18.52
CA PRO A 285 -27.58 2.63 -18.65
C PRO A 285 -28.28 2.47 -17.29
N LEU A 286 -27.61 1.87 -16.29
CA LEU A 286 -28.13 1.69 -14.95
C LEU A 286 -28.30 3.05 -14.23
N LEU A 287 -27.27 3.90 -14.28
CA LEU A 287 -27.28 5.23 -13.68
C LEU A 287 -28.25 6.18 -14.40
N ALA A 288 -28.37 6.09 -15.73
CA ALA A 288 -29.31 6.89 -16.52
C ALA A 288 -30.80 6.54 -16.22
N ALA A 289 -31.07 5.32 -15.72
CA ALA A 289 -32.41 4.88 -15.32
C ALA A 289 -32.81 5.36 -13.91
N LEU A 290 -31.88 5.92 -13.14
CA LEU A 290 -32.17 6.47 -11.82
C LEU A 290 -33.00 7.76 -11.94
N ALA A 291 -33.83 8.00 -10.94
CA ALA A 291 -34.60 9.24 -10.76
C ALA A 291 -34.46 9.73 -9.31
N GLY A 292 -35.39 10.58 -8.85
CA GLY A 292 -35.29 11.16 -7.51
C GLY A 292 -34.32 12.33 -7.44
N PRO A 293 -33.69 12.61 -6.29
CA PRO A 293 -32.82 13.76 -6.14
C PRO A 293 -31.61 13.71 -7.09
N VAL A 294 -31.25 14.87 -7.63
CA VAL A 294 -29.99 15.01 -8.36
C VAL A 294 -28.83 14.85 -7.39
N ALA A 295 -27.83 14.05 -7.77
CA ALA A 295 -26.66 13.84 -6.95
C ALA A 295 -25.92 15.15 -6.63
N PRO A 296 -25.41 15.34 -5.41
CA PRO A 296 -24.61 16.48 -5.03
C PRO A 296 -23.44 16.70 -6.03
N ALA A 297 -23.02 17.96 -6.23
CA ALA A 297 -21.98 18.26 -7.21
C ALA A 297 -20.69 17.44 -7.07
N PRO A 298 -20.15 17.19 -5.85
CA PRO A 298 -18.97 16.32 -5.67
C PRO A 298 -19.21 14.85 -6.04
N TRP A 299 -20.46 14.40 -6.07
CA TRP A 299 -20.81 13.02 -6.41
C TRP A 299 -20.96 12.77 -7.91
N ARG A 300 -21.00 13.83 -8.71
CA ARG A 300 -21.18 13.70 -10.17
C ARG A 300 -19.87 13.26 -10.79
N GLY A 301 -19.93 12.18 -11.56
CA GLY A 301 -18.80 11.64 -12.30
C GLY A 301 -18.62 12.25 -13.70
N GLY A 302 -17.92 11.52 -14.56
CA GLY A 302 -17.60 11.92 -15.94
C GLY A 302 -18.53 11.40 -17.03
N LEU A 303 -19.55 10.57 -16.68
CA LEU A 303 -20.52 10.09 -17.68
C LEU A 303 -21.41 11.20 -18.19
N ALA A 304 -21.77 11.15 -19.50
CA ALA A 304 -22.65 12.12 -20.15
C ALA A 304 -24.14 11.92 -19.78
N ILE A 305 -24.44 11.95 -18.48
CA ILE A 305 -25.78 11.79 -17.91
C ILE A 305 -26.02 12.82 -16.80
N THR A 306 -27.27 13.01 -16.39
CA THR A 306 -27.56 13.61 -15.09
C THR A 306 -27.50 12.54 -14.03
N TYR A 307 -26.57 12.66 -13.08
CA TYR A 307 -26.49 11.73 -11.97
C TYR A 307 -27.62 11.97 -10.98
N HIS A 308 -28.49 10.96 -10.81
CA HIS A 308 -29.54 10.93 -9.80
C HIS A 308 -29.17 9.91 -8.72
N VAL A 309 -29.62 10.13 -7.51
CA VAL A 309 -29.36 9.23 -6.39
C VAL A 309 -30.25 7.98 -6.44
N GLY A 310 -31.46 8.15 -6.95
CA GLY A 310 -32.46 7.08 -6.97
C GLY A 310 -33.39 7.10 -5.74
N PRO A 311 -34.15 5.98 -5.52
CA PRO A 311 -34.21 4.80 -6.37
C PRO A 311 -34.93 4.99 -7.72
N GLY A 312 -36.02 5.79 -7.80
CA GLY A 312 -36.81 5.94 -9.02
C GLY A 312 -37.36 4.60 -9.55
N PRO A 313 -37.58 4.47 -10.89
CA PRO A 313 -38.11 3.25 -11.49
C PRO A 313 -37.07 2.15 -11.70
N ALA A 314 -35.76 2.46 -11.50
CA ALA A 314 -34.69 1.52 -11.79
C ALA A 314 -34.75 0.30 -10.86
N ARG A 315 -34.85 -0.89 -11.44
CA ARG A 315 -34.73 -2.17 -10.73
C ARG A 315 -33.69 -3.05 -11.41
N VAL A 316 -32.81 -3.61 -10.62
CA VAL A 316 -31.69 -4.44 -11.08
C VAL A 316 -31.84 -5.85 -10.53
N HIS A 317 -31.60 -6.83 -11.38
CA HIS A 317 -31.36 -8.22 -11.02
C HIS A 317 -29.86 -8.44 -10.96
N LEU A 318 -29.37 -8.89 -9.80
CA LEU A 318 -27.97 -9.22 -9.53
C LEU A 318 -27.89 -10.67 -9.08
N ARG A 319 -27.09 -11.48 -9.80
CA ARG A 319 -26.81 -12.86 -9.42
C ARG A 319 -25.32 -13.12 -9.41
N VAL A 320 -24.83 -13.70 -8.34
CA VAL A 320 -23.45 -14.13 -8.14
C VAL A 320 -23.45 -15.55 -7.59
N LYS A 321 -22.67 -16.43 -8.17
CA LYS A 321 -22.41 -17.77 -7.66
C LYS A 321 -20.96 -18.15 -7.93
N SER A 322 -20.27 -18.62 -6.92
CA SER A 322 -18.83 -18.94 -6.95
C SER A 322 -18.55 -20.41 -6.68
N ASP A 323 -17.38 -20.84 -7.11
CA ASP A 323 -16.74 -22.06 -6.67
C ASP A 323 -15.89 -21.75 -5.44
N TRP A 324 -16.28 -22.25 -4.30
CA TRP A 324 -15.62 -22.05 -3.00
C TRP A 324 -14.62 -23.16 -2.67
N SER A 325 -13.88 -23.65 -3.65
CA SER A 325 -12.87 -24.67 -3.44
C SER A 325 -11.52 -24.07 -3.01
N LEU A 326 -10.76 -24.87 -2.27
CA LEU A 326 -9.36 -24.53 -1.98
C LEU A 326 -8.53 -24.57 -3.27
N LYS A 327 -7.55 -23.68 -3.34
CA LYS A 327 -6.56 -23.60 -4.42
C LYS A 327 -5.17 -23.56 -3.80
N PRO A 328 -4.16 -24.16 -4.46
CA PRO A 328 -2.79 -24.01 -4.01
C PRO A 328 -2.24 -22.63 -4.35
N VAL A 329 -1.43 -22.07 -3.47
CA VAL A 329 -0.51 -20.96 -3.71
C VAL A 329 0.93 -21.47 -3.59
N TYR A 330 1.87 -20.81 -4.29
CA TYR A 330 3.24 -21.27 -4.48
C TYR A 330 4.25 -20.15 -4.20
N ASP A 331 4.60 -19.92 -2.95
CA ASP A 331 5.62 -18.95 -2.57
C ASP A 331 7.01 -19.46 -2.93
N VAL A 332 7.79 -18.67 -3.66
CA VAL A 332 9.15 -19.04 -4.05
C VAL A 332 10.15 -18.33 -3.16
N ILE A 333 10.78 -19.09 -2.26
CA ILE A 333 11.73 -18.56 -1.27
C ILE A 333 13.16 -18.92 -1.69
N ALA A 334 14.04 -17.92 -1.75
CA ALA A 334 15.45 -18.12 -2.08
C ALA A 334 16.36 -17.45 -1.04
N ARG A 335 17.52 -18.06 -0.75
CA ARG A 335 18.42 -17.58 0.29
C ARG A 335 19.86 -17.45 -0.20
N ILE A 336 20.54 -16.40 0.31
CA ILE A 336 21.98 -16.24 0.27
C ILE A 336 22.45 -16.26 1.73
N PRO A 337 23.12 -17.32 2.19
CA PRO A 337 23.50 -17.46 3.59
C PRO A 337 24.48 -16.39 4.06
N GLY A 338 24.25 -15.83 5.23
CA GLY A 338 25.16 -14.90 5.88
C GLY A 338 26.43 -15.58 6.39
N ALA A 339 27.57 -14.96 6.22
CA ALA A 339 28.87 -15.48 6.64
C ALA A 339 29.20 -15.21 8.11
N VAL A 340 28.59 -14.20 8.74
CA VAL A 340 28.91 -13.74 10.11
C VAL A 340 27.71 -13.89 11.04
N ALA A 341 26.53 -13.48 10.60
CA ALA A 341 25.28 -13.53 11.35
C ALA A 341 24.18 -14.24 10.53
N PRO A 342 24.29 -15.56 10.29
CA PRO A 342 23.37 -16.28 9.42
C PRO A 342 21.92 -16.34 9.96
N ASP A 343 21.73 -16.09 11.25
CA ASP A 343 20.41 -16.03 11.89
C ASP A 343 19.81 -14.62 11.93
N GLU A 344 20.43 -13.61 11.29
CA GLU A 344 19.86 -12.30 11.06
C GLU A 344 19.46 -12.21 9.58
N TRP A 345 18.16 -11.99 9.31
CA TRP A 345 17.60 -12.07 7.96
C TRP A 345 17.16 -10.71 7.44
N VAL A 346 17.67 -10.32 6.30
CA VAL A 346 17.14 -9.22 5.49
C VAL A 346 16.24 -9.83 4.43
N ILE A 347 14.94 -9.53 4.49
CA ILE A 347 13.93 -10.15 3.64
C ILE A 347 13.52 -9.16 2.56
N ARG A 348 13.47 -9.60 1.30
CA ARG A 348 13.08 -8.84 0.12
C ARG A 348 11.94 -9.57 -0.59
N GLY A 349 10.78 -8.94 -0.72
CA GLY A 349 9.61 -9.57 -1.33
C GLY A 349 8.93 -8.73 -2.41
N ASN A 350 8.22 -9.43 -3.30
CA ASN A 350 7.27 -8.95 -4.28
C ASN A 350 6.35 -10.11 -4.65
N HIS A 351 5.11 -9.85 -5.05
CA HIS A 351 4.26 -10.95 -5.50
C HIS A 351 4.42 -11.24 -6.99
N HIS A 352 3.88 -12.40 -7.43
CA HIS A 352 3.97 -12.85 -8.82
C HIS A 352 2.65 -13.34 -9.41
N ASP A 353 1.60 -13.49 -8.58
CA ASP A 353 0.25 -13.72 -9.08
C ASP A 353 -0.37 -12.42 -9.60
N ALA A 354 -1.38 -12.52 -10.45
CA ALA A 354 -2.10 -11.37 -10.98
C ALA A 354 -3.57 -11.71 -11.24
N TRP A 355 -4.44 -10.69 -11.31
CA TRP A 355 -5.82 -10.93 -11.73
C TRP A 355 -5.93 -11.43 -13.17
N VAL A 356 -5.02 -11.02 -14.03
CA VAL A 356 -4.95 -11.48 -15.43
C VAL A 356 -3.49 -11.66 -15.86
N ASN A 357 -2.91 -10.74 -16.66
CA ASN A 357 -1.53 -10.81 -17.15
C ASN A 357 -0.53 -10.01 -16.33
N GLY A 358 -0.97 -9.01 -15.58
CA GLY A 358 -0.24 -8.35 -14.50
C GLY A 358 1.12 -7.77 -14.85
N ALA A 359 1.27 -7.13 -16.00
CA ALA A 359 2.56 -6.60 -16.42
C ALA A 359 3.02 -5.41 -15.58
N GLU A 360 2.09 -4.53 -15.18
CA GLU A 360 2.35 -3.47 -14.23
C GLU A 360 2.23 -4.02 -12.81
N ASP A 361 1.10 -4.62 -12.49
CA ASP A 361 0.73 -5.15 -11.19
C ASP A 361 0.67 -6.68 -11.20
N PRO A 362 1.71 -7.39 -10.66
CA PRO A 362 2.90 -6.87 -9.94
C PRO A 362 4.23 -7.06 -10.66
N LEU A 363 4.21 -7.55 -11.90
CA LEU A 363 5.42 -8.07 -12.53
C LEU A 363 6.49 -7.00 -12.74
N SER A 364 6.11 -5.72 -12.79
CA SER A 364 7.08 -4.62 -12.90
C SER A 364 8.05 -4.54 -11.72
N GLY A 365 7.57 -4.82 -10.50
CA GLY A 365 8.42 -4.97 -9.32
C GLY A 365 9.07 -6.34 -9.21
N GLN A 366 8.34 -7.42 -9.59
CA GLN A 366 8.87 -8.79 -9.52
C GLN A 366 10.08 -8.99 -10.42
N VAL A 367 10.08 -8.42 -11.63
CA VAL A 367 11.26 -8.52 -12.52
C VAL A 367 12.46 -7.74 -11.99
N ALA A 368 12.23 -6.64 -11.28
CA ALA A 368 13.29 -5.91 -10.59
C ALA A 368 13.91 -6.76 -9.47
N LEU A 369 13.09 -7.46 -8.68
CA LEU A 369 13.55 -8.39 -7.65
C LEU A 369 14.39 -9.54 -8.24
N LEU A 370 13.96 -10.12 -9.37
CA LEU A 370 14.72 -11.16 -10.05
C LEU A 370 16.08 -10.64 -10.55
N GLU A 371 16.12 -9.41 -11.04
CA GLU A 371 17.35 -8.79 -11.53
C GLU A 371 18.31 -8.45 -10.38
N GLU A 372 17.79 -8.04 -9.22
CA GLU A 372 18.54 -7.90 -7.97
C GLU A 372 19.18 -9.23 -7.58
N ALA A 373 18.41 -10.30 -7.52
CA ALA A 373 18.89 -11.65 -7.16
C ALA A 373 19.97 -12.15 -8.14
N ARG A 374 19.81 -11.87 -9.44
CA ARG A 374 20.82 -12.18 -10.46
C ARG A 374 22.12 -11.42 -10.20
N ALA A 375 22.00 -10.13 -9.88
CA ALA A 375 23.18 -9.31 -9.58
C ALA A 375 23.91 -9.82 -8.33
N TYR A 376 23.21 -10.16 -7.27
CA TYR A 376 23.82 -10.77 -6.08
C TYR A 376 24.48 -12.10 -6.36
N GLY A 377 23.88 -12.96 -7.17
CA GLY A 377 24.50 -14.20 -7.61
C GLY A 377 25.83 -13.97 -8.33
N GLN A 378 25.95 -12.86 -9.09
CA GLN A 378 27.22 -12.47 -9.70
C GLN A 378 28.24 -11.94 -8.69
N LEU A 379 27.82 -11.15 -7.68
CA LEU A 379 28.73 -10.69 -6.61
C LEU A 379 29.27 -11.88 -5.81
N VAL A 380 28.40 -12.86 -5.49
CA VAL A 380 28.84 -14.09 -4.79
C VAL A 380 29.91 -14.84 -5.60
N LYS A 381 29.77 -14.94 -6.93
CA LYS A 381 30.78 -15.54 -7.82
C LYS A 381 32.08 -14.73 -7.85
N GLN A 382 32.03 -13.42 -7.61
CA GLN A 382 33.19 -12.55 -7.51
C GLN A 382 33.86 -12.55 -6.12
N GLY A 383 33.31 -13.32 -5.18
CA GLY A 383 33.88 -13.49 -3.83
C GLY A 383 33.17 -12.70 -2.72
N TRP A 384 32.14 -11.90 -3.02
CA TRP A 384 31.33 -11.26 -1.99
C TRP A 384 30.58 -12.29 -1.16
N ARG A 385 30.47 -12.04 0.12
CA ARG A 385 29.66 -12.83 1.06
C ARG A 385 28.95 -11.88 2.00
N PRO A 386 27.60 -11.90 2.06
CA PRO A 386 26.86 -11.04 2.96
C PRO A 386 27.20 -11.39 4.42
N ARG A 387 27.17 -10.40 5.29
CA ARG A 387 27.31 -10.62 6.73
C ARG A 387 26.07 -11.33 7.28
N ARG A 388 24.85 -10.91 6.87
CA ARG A 388 23.54 -11.44 7.23
C ARG A 388 22.95 -12.27 6.09
N THR A 389 22.07 -13.19 6.42
CA THR A 389 21.32 -13.92 5.39
C THR A 389 20.35 -12.99 4.66
N ILE A 390 20.39 -13.06 3.34
CA ILE A 390 19.39 -12.40 2.48
C ILE A 390 18.36 -13.45 2.08
N VAL A 391 17.07 -13.12 2.26
CA VAL A 391 15.93 -13.95 1.85
C VAL A 391 15.16 -13.21 0.77
N TYR A 392 15.11 -13.76 -0.43
CA TYR A 392 14.21 -13.34 -1.49
C TYR A 392 12.93 -14.14 -1.44
N ALA A 393 11.80 -13.46 -1.58
CA ALA A 393 10.48 -14.09 -1.63
C ALA A 393 9.68 -13.55 -2.81
N ALA A 394 9.24 -14.45 -3.68
CA ALA A 394 8.23 -14.16 -4.69
C ALA A 394 6.92 -14.77 -4.18
N TRP A 395 6.01 -13.90 -3.73
CA TRP A 395 4.77 -14.29 -3.10
C TRP A 395 3.72 -14.64 -4.14
N ASP A 396 2.84 -15.57 -3.80
CA ASP A 396 1.67 -15.94 -4.58
C ASP A 396 0.40 -15.59 -3.83
N GLY A 397 -0.67 -15.24 -4.53
CA GLY A 397 -1.96 -14.95 -3.90
C GLY A 397 -2.01 -13.64 -3.13
N GLU A 398 -1.24 -12.64 -3.49
CA GLU A 398 -1.38 -11.27 -2.96
C GLU A 398 -2.74 -10.70 -3.31
N GLU A 399 -3.11 -10.77 -4.58
CA GLU A 399 -4.27 -10.15 -5.21
C GLU A 399 -5.61 -10.49 -4.53
N PRO A 400 -5.88 -11.74 -4.13
CA PRO A 400 -7.10 -12.03 -3.39
C PRO A 400 -7.10 -11.56 -1.94
N GLY A 401 -5.94 -11.29 -1.33
CA GLY A 401 -5.93 -10.83 0.06
C GLY A 401 -4.62 -11.03 0.81
N LEU A 402 -3.48 -10.77 0.16
CA LEU A 402 -2.13 -10.91 0.75
C LEU A 402 -1.88 -12.34 1.27
N ILE A 403 -2.36 -13.35 0.52
CA ILE A 403 -2.48 -14.70 1.08
C ILE A 403 -1.11 -15.33 1.31
N GLY A 404 -0.28 -15.51 0.26
CA GLY A 404 0.99 -16.22 0.41
C GLY A 404 1.89 -15.63 1.48
N SER A 405 2.10 -14.32 1.44
CA SER A 405 2.92 -13.64 2.44
C SER A 405 2.35 -13.77 3.86
N THR A 406 1.01 -13.72 4.01
CA THR A 406 0.37 -13.88 5.32
C THR A 406 0.53 -15.31 5.84
N GLU A 407 0.23 -16.31 5.01
CA GLU A 407 0.33 -17.72 5.40
C GLU A 407 1.78 -18.10 5.74
N TRP A 408 2.73 -17.56 4.99
CA TRP A 408 4.15 -17.76 5.26
C TRP A 408 4.57 -17.12 6.59
N VAL A 409 4.15 -15.87 6.85
CA VAL A 409 4.46 -15.17 8.11
C VAL A 409 3.81 -15.87 9.30
N GLU A 410 2.56 -16.31 9.18
CA GLU A 410 1.86 -17.05 10.24
C GLU A 410 2.50 -18.41 10.52
N THR A 411 3.02 -19.07 9.49
CA THR A 411 3.75 -20.35 9.63
C THR A 411 5.12 -20.15 10.28
N HIS A 412 5.83 -19.08 9.93
CA HIS A 412 7.20 -18.83 10.39
C HIS A 412 7.31 -17.75 11.49
N GLY A 413 6.19 -17.35 12.11
CA GLY A 413 6.14 -16.20 13.02
C GLY A 413 7.18 -16.23 14.15
N ASP A 414 7.37 -17.39 14.82
CA ASP A 414 8.38 -17.57 15.86
C ASP A 414 9.82 -17.43 15.35
N GLU A 415 10.10 -17.89 14.14
CA GLU A 415 11.41 -17.77 13.53
C GLU A 415 11.69 -16.33 13.12
N LEU A 416 10.72 -15.69 12.48
CA LEU A 416 10.76 -14.28 12.09
C LEU A 416 10.95 -13.34 13.29
N ALA A 417 10.26 -13.61 14.39
CA ALA A 417 10.41 -12.85 15.63
C ALA A 417 11.85 -12.87 16.17
N ARG A 418 12.61 -13.92 15.90
CA ARG A 418 14.01 -14.06 16.35
C ARG A 418 15.02 -13.54 15.34
N LYS A 419 14.74 -13.71 14.02
CA LYS A 419 15.74 -13.58 12.96
C LYS A 419 15.54 -12.38 12.03
N ALA A 420 14.30 -11.96 11.78
CA ALA A 420 14.05 -10.93 10.78
C ALA A 420 14.53 -9.56 11.24
N VAL A 421 15.40 -8.94 10.45
CA VAL A 421 15.93 -7.59 10.65
C VAL A 421 15.01 -6.55 10.07
N ALA A 422 14.67 -6.72 8.78
CA ALA A 422 13.78 -5.85 8.04
C ALA A 422 13.15 -6.61 6.85
N TYR A 423 12.01 -6.12 6.41
CA TYR A 423 11.34 -6.54 5.18
C TYR A 423 11.27 -5.37 4.19
N LEU A 424 11.77 -5.58 2.98
CA LEU A 424 11.74 -4.60 1.90
C LEU A 424 10.77 -5.09 0.82
N ASN A 425 9.70 -4.34 0.60
CA ASN A 425 8.67 -4.62 -0.37
C ASN A 425 8.81 -3.76 -1.61
N SER A 426 8.51 -4.32 -2.75
CA SER A 426 8.00 -3.61 -3.92
C SER A 426 6.78 -4.37 -4.42
N ASP A 427 6.07 -3.73 -5.34
CA ASP A 427 4.86 -4.24 -5.95
C ASP A 427 4.85 -3.76 -7.41
N SER A 428 3.95 -2.87 -7.79
CA SER A 428 3.98 -2.19 -9.08
C SER A 428 5.10 -1.17 -9.16
N ASN A 429 5.69 -1.00 -10.36
CA ASN A 429 6.73 -0.04 -10.66
C ASN A 429 6.58 0.49 -12.08
N GLY A 430 6.57 1.79 -12.24
CA GLY A 430 6.40 2.44 -13.52
C GLY A 430 7.29 3.65 -13.70
N ARG A 431 7.03 4.44 -14.74
CA ARG A 431 7.73 5.69 -14.99
C ARG A 431 7.30 6.77 -14.01
N GLY A 432 8.25 7.48 -13.41
CA GLY A 432 7.95 8.65 -12.59
C GLY A 432 8.84 8.85 -11.37
N PHE A 433 8.20 9.25 -10.27
CA PHE A 433 8.88 9.63 -9.04
C PHE A 433 9.00 8.44 -8.09
N PHE A 434 10.06 8.44 -7.31
CA PHE A 434 10.21 7.46 -6.24
C PHE A 434 9.20 7.74 -5.13
N PHE A 435 8.55 6.68 -4.63
CA PHE A 435 7.74 6.71 -3.42
C PHE A 435 8.35 5.79 -2.36
N MET A 436 8.20 6.17 -1.10
CA MET A 436 8.72 5.41 0.02
C MET A 436 7.80 5.53 1.24
N GLY A 437 7.45 4.40 1.80
CA GLY A 437 6.68 4.31 3.04
C GLY A 437 7.20 3.19 3.92
N GLY A 438 6.96 3.26 5.23
CA GLY A 438 7.36 2.19 6.13
C GLY A 438 7.60 2.60 7.57
N SER A 439 8.42 1.81 8.22
CA SER A 439 8.87 2.02 9.58
C SER A 439 9.77 3.27 9.67
N HIS A 440 9.38 4.23 10.48
CA HIS A 440 10.11 5.51 10.57
C HIS A 440 11.52 5.35 11.17
N ALA A 441 11.83 4.23 11.81
CA ALA A 441 13.20 3.89 12.19
C ALA A 441 14.14 3.67 10.98
N LEU A 442 13.57 3.46 9.78
CA LEU A 442 14.28 3.32 8.51
C LEU A 442 14.24 4.60 7.64
N GLU A 443 13.62 5.70 8.10
CA GLU A 443 13.47 6.94 7.32
C GLU A 443 14.83 7.48 6.86
N ARG A 444 15.78 7.68 7.77
CA ARG A 444 17.12 8.12 7.42
C ARG A 444 17.84 7.15 6.50
N PHE A 445 17.71 5.85 6.77
CA PHE A 445 18.35 4.80 5.98
C PHE A 445 17.93 4.83 4.50
N VAL A 446 16.62 4.91 4.20
CA VAL A 446 16.15 4.94 2.82
C VAL A 446 16.52 6.26 2.13
N ASN A 447 16.52 7.38 2.85
CA ASN A 447 17.03 8.65 2.34
C ASN A 447 18.52 8.55 1.93
N ASP A 448 19.36 7.94 2.77
CA ASP A 448 20.79 7.76 2.48
C ASP A 448 21.00 6.85 1.25
N VAL A 449 20.20 5.81 1.08
CA VAL A 449 20.25 4.95 -0.12
C VAL A 449 19.88 5.74 -1.38
N THR A 450 18.79 6.50 -1.35
CA THR A 450 18.30 7.25 -2.52
C THR A 450 19.21 8.40 -2.95
N ARG A 451 20.10 8.89 -2.07
CA ARG A 451 21.15 9.86 -2.41
C ARG A 451 22.26 9.28 -3.30
N ASP A 452 22.42 7.96 -3.29
CA ASP A 452 23.50 7.26 -4.00
C ASP A 452 23.06 6.63 -5.34
N VAL A 453 21.78 6.74 -5.70
CA VAL A 453 21.24 6.20 -6.94
C VAL A 453 20.81 7.35 -7.86
N GLU A 454 21.21 7.27 -9.14
CA GLU A 454 20.86 8.26 -10.15
C GLU A 454 19.46 7.99 -10.71
N ASP A 455 18.64 9.03 -10.82
CA ASP A 455 17.37 8.97 -11.52
C ASP A 455 17.60 8.83 -13.04
N PRO A 456 16.92 7.90 -13.72
CA PRO A 456 17.26 7.55 -15.11
C PRO A 456 17.00 8.67 -16.13
N GLU A 457 16.09 9.61 -15.86
CA GLU A 457 15.72 10.64 -16.82
C GLU A 457 16.35 12.01 -16.52
N THR A 458 16.45 12.39 -15.24
CA THR A 458 16.84 13.75 -14.87
C THR A 458 18.33 13.92 -14.57
N LYS A 459 19.05 12.82 -14.34
CA LYS A 459 20.46 12.82 -13.89
C LYS A 459 20.68 13.43 -12.51
N LEU A 460 19.61 13.72 -11.80
CA LEU A 460 19.64 14.00 -10.37
C LEU A 460 19.76 12.67 -9.59
N THR A 461 20.06 12.74 -8.30
CA THR A 461 19.82 11.56 -7.48
C THR A 461 18.33 11.32 -7.31
N VAL A 462 17.93 10.07 -7.05
CA VAL A 462 16.53 9.71 -6.73
C VAL A 462 16.02 10.60 -5.59
N TRP A 463 16.85 10.83 -4.56
CA TRP A 463 16.54 11.73 -3.45
C TRP A 463 16.28 13.17 -3.90
N GLN A 464 17.14 13.74 -4.72
CA GLN A 464 16.99 15.12 -5.20
C GLN A 464 15.72 15.30 -6.03
N ARG A 465 15.41 14.33 -6.91
CA ARG A 465 14.17 14.40 -7.72
C ARG A 465 12.93 14.31 -6.82
N HIS A 466 12.97 13.44 -5.80
CA HIS A 466 11.87 13.31 -4.83
C HIS A 466 11.69 14.58 -3.98
N GLU A 467 12.78 15.20 -3.51
CA GLU A 467 12.74 16.49 -2.80
C GLU A 467 12.08 17.60 -3.64
N LEU A 468 12.51 17.73 -4.90
CA LEU A 468 11.94 18.72 -5.81
C LEU A 468 10.46 18.49 -6.08
N ARG A 469 10.04 17.22 -6.17
CA ARG A 469 8.63 16.84 -6.28
C ARG A 469 7.85 17.21 -5.03
N ALA A 470 8.36 16.88 -3.85
CA ALA A 470 7.73 17.23 -2.57
C ALA A 470 7.56 18.76 -2.40
N ILE A 471 8.54 19.54 -2.87
CA ILE A 471 8.45 21.01 -2.89
C ILE A 471 7.35 21.49 -3.87
N ALA A 472 7.25 20.88 -5.06
CA ALA A 472 6.27 21.26 -6.07
C ALA A 472 4.82 20.96 -5.63
N ASP A 473 4.62 19.81 -4.97
CA ASP A 473 3.30 19.34 -4.51
C ASP A 473 2.87 19.94 -3.16
N ALA A 474 3.78 20.63 -2.47
CA ALA A 474 3.50 21.18 -1.14
C ALA A 474 2.33 22.16 -1.15
N SER A 475 1.35 21.92 -0.29
CA SER A 475 0.10 22.67 -0.19
C SER A 475 0.27 24.11 0.35
N SER A 476 1.36 24.40 1.07
CA SER A 476 1.62 25.71 1.67
C SER A 476 3.10 26.09 1.63
N ALA A 477 3.39 27.36 1.93
CA ALA A 477 4.76 27.86 2.04
C ALA A 477 5.51 27.23 3.22
N GLU A 478 4.80 26.96 4.33
CA GLU A 478 5.35 26.33 5.52
C GLU A 478 5.78 24.90 5.21
N VAL A 479 4.97 24.13 4.49
CA VAL A 479 5.32 22.75 4.08
C VAL A 479 6.54 22.76 3.15
N ARG A 480 6.62 23.70 2.18
CA ARG A 480 7.81 23.85 1.32
C ARG A 480 9.06 24.19 2.12
N GLN A 481 8.92 25.01 3.16
CA GLN A 481 10.05 25.36 4.03
C GLN A 481 10.49 24.18 4.87
N ASP A 482 9.55 23.39 5.44
CA ASP A 482 9.84 22.17 6.18
C ASP A 482 10.66 21.20 5.32
N VAL A 483 10.20 20.91 4.09
CA VAL A 483 10.92 20.02 3.16
C VAL A 483 12.37 20.50 2.93
N ARG A 484 12.59 21.81 2.69
CA ARG A 484 13.92 22.36 2.43
C ARG A 484 14.85 22.39 3.65
N GLN A 485 14.31 22.46 4.85
CA GLN A 485 15.08 22.55 6.10
C GLN A 485 15.43 21.18 6.69
N ARG A 486 14.72 20.14 6.30
CA ARG A 486 14.99 18.79 6.76
C ARG A 486 16.18 18.19 6.03
N GLY A 487 17.04 17.50 6.78
CA GLY A 487 18.13 16.70 6.18
C GLY A 487 17.59 15.47 5.45
N ASP A 488 16.50 14.88 5.96
CA ASP A 488 15.86 13.70 5.40
C ASP A 488 14.39 13.99 5.06
N LEU A 489 13.94 13.46 3.93
CA LEU A 489 12.53 13.52 3.53
C LEU A 489 11.71 12.54 4.38
N ARG A 490 10.50 12.95 4.75
CA ARG A 490 9.58 12.07 5.48
C ARG A 490 9.14 10.93 4.59
N ILE A 491 9.03 9.75 5.19
CA ILE A 491 8.39 8.61 4.55
C ILE A 491 6.93 8.51 4.98
N ASP A 492 6.11 7.86 4.15
CA ASP A 492 4.71 7.65 4.45
C ASP A 492 4.52 6.51 5.47
N ALA A 493 3.49 6.63 6.30
CA ALA A 493 3.04 5.50 7.10
C ALA A 493 2.30 4.49 6.22
N LEU A 494 2.49 3.20 6.49
CA LEU A 494 1.85 2.13 5.72
C LEU A 494 0.52 1.69 6.34
N GLY A 495 -0.53 1.67 5.51
CA GLY A 495 -1.79 1.03 5.77
C GLY A 495 -1.76 -0.46 5.40
N SER A 496 -2.47 -0.84 4.33
CA SER A 496 -2.41 -2.17 3.73
C SER A 496 -2.39 -2.04 2.21
N GLY A 497 -2.34 -3.17 1.50
CA GLY A 497 -2.44 -3.20 0.04
C GLY A 497 -1.20 -3.76 -0.63
N SER A 498 -0.27 -4.37 0.13
CA SER A 498 0.78 -5.23 -0.37
C SER A 498 1.40 -6.08 0.75
N ASP A 499 2.33 -6.96 0.40
CA ASP A 499 2.91 -8.02 1.23
C ASP A 499 3.72 -7.56 2.45
N TYR A 500 3.96 -6.27 2.63
CA TYR A 500 4.55 -5.73 3.87
C TYR A 500 3.60 -5.85 5.07
N THR A 501 2.31 -5.99 4.84
CA THR A 501 1.26 -5.98 5.86
C THR A 501 1.47 -7.02 6.96
N PRO A 502 1.66 -8.32 6.69
CA PRO A 502 1.88 -9.31 7.74
C PRO A 502 3.21 -9.11 8.48
N PHE A 503 4.24 -8.64 7.80
CA PHE A 503 5.55 -8.37 8.43
C PHE A 503 5.48 -7.20 9.41
N LEU A 504 4.97 -6.06 8.99
CA LEU A 504 4.90 -4.84 9.80
C LEU A 504 3.82 -4.95 10.86
N GLN A 505 2.59 -5.27 10.46
CA GLN A 505 1.41 -5.01 11.29
C GLN A 505 0.99 -6.21 12.14
N HIS A 506 1.47 -7.43 11.82
CA HIS A 506 1.21 -8.61 12.63
C HIS A 506 2.40 -8.98 13.52
N VAL A 507 3.61 -9.10 12.95
CA VAL A 507 4.79 -9.54 13.72
C VAL A 507 5.74 -8.41 14.10
N GLY A 508 5.52 -7.17 13.66
CA GLY A 508 6.31 -6.00 14.04
C GLY A 508 7.74 -6.02 13.51
N ILE A 509 7.92 -6.39 12.25
CA ILE A 509 9.22 -6.31 11.57
C ILE A 509 9.32 -4.97 10.87
N ALA A 510 10.43 -4.24 11.08
CA ALA A 510 10.69 -3.00 10.38
C ALA A 510 10.59 -3.21 8.87
N SER A 511 9.71 -2.45 8.20
CA SER A 511 9.37 -2.69 6.80
C SER A 511 9.44 -1.41 5.97
N LEU A 512 9.80 -1.55 4.70
CA LEU A 512 9.70 -0.50 3.68
C LEU A 512 8.86 -1.01 2.50
N ASN A 513 8.03 -0.13 1.92
CA ASN A 513 7.39 -0.32 0.63
C ASN A 513 7.84 0.81 -0.30
N VAL A 514 8.44 0.46 -1.44
CA VAL A 514 9.08 1.42 -2.34
C VAL A 514 8.89 1.07 -3.80
N GLY A 515 8.88 2.09 -4.66
CA GLY A 515 8.74 1.96 -6.10
C GLY A 515 8.86 3.30 -6.81
N PHE A 516 8.73 3.28 -8.12
CA PHE A 516 8.60 4.48 -8.97
C PHE A 516 7.23 4.51 -9.64
N GLY A 517 6.72 5.70 -9.93
CA GLY A 517 5.45 5.86 -10.64
C GLY A 517 4.97 7.30 -10.70
N GLY A 518 3.74 7.47 -11.24
CA GLY A 518 3.02 8.74 -11.25
C GLY A 518 3.19 9.61 -12.49
N GLU A 519 3.89 9.14 -13.52
CA GLU A 519 4.01 9.81 -14.82
C GLU A 519 3.49 8.99 -16.01
N ASP A 520 3.03 7.78 -15.79
CA ASP A 520 2.59 6.83 -16.82
C ASP A 520 1.08 6.80 -17.05
N GLY A 521 0.31 7.44 -16.23
CA GLY A 521 -1.15 7.48 -16.32
C GLY A 521 -1.80 6.14 -16.04
N GLY A 522 -2.41 5.74 -15.12
CA GLY A 522 -3.05 4.44 -14.83
C GLY A 522 -4.25 4.16 -15.74
N GLY A 523 -5.10 3.25 -15.35
CA GLY A 523 -6.38 2.99 -16.02
C GLY A 523 -6.55 1.57 -16.52
N VAL A 524 -5.51 0.75 -16.43
CA VAL A 524 -5.60 -0.68 -16.78
C VAL A 524 -5.56 -1.60 -15.57
N TYR A 525 -5.35 -1.04 -14.39
CA TYR A 525 -5.26 -1.77 -13.11
C TYR A 525 -6.36 -2.82 -12.96
N HIS A 526 -5.95 -4.08 -12.74
CA HIS A 526 -6.82 -5.25 -12.59
C HIS A 526 -7.75 -5.56 -13.78
N SER A 527 -7.39 -5.10 -14.98
CA SER A 527 -8.10 -5.40 -16.22
C SER A 527 -7.31 -6.35 -17.12
N VAL A 528 -7.93 -6.86 -18.19
CA VAL A 528 -7.23 -7.67 -19.20
C VAL A 528 -6.20 -6.86 -20.00
N TYR A 529 -6.17 -5.53 -19.80
CA TYR A 529 -5.28 -4.60 -20.49
C TYR A 529 -4.01 -4.29 -19.70
N ASP A 530 -3.88 -4.75 -18.45
CA ASP A 530 -2.61 -4.77 -17.74
C ASP A 530 -1.73 -5.89 -18.31
N ASP A 531 -1.04 -5.56 -19.39
CA ASP A 531 -0.24 -6.51 -20.16
C ASP A 531 1.08 -5.91 -20.65
N PHE A 532 1.92 -6.77 -21.19
CA PHE A 532 3.25 -6.40 -21.70
C PHE A 532 3.20 -5.28 -22.75
N LYS A 533 2.16 -5.24 -23.61
CA LYS A 533 2.05 -4.23 -24.64
C LYS A 533 1.73 -2.86 -24.04
N TRP A 534 0.77 -2.80 -23.12
CA TRP A 534 0.44 -1.56 -22.44
C TRP A 534 1.66 -1.01 -21.68
N TYR A 535 2.30 -1.85 -20.85
CA TYR A 535 3.46 -1.45 -20.06
C TYR A 535 4.61 -0.91 -20.90
N THR A 536 4.95 -1.60 -21.99
CA THR A 536 6.04 -1.19 -22.90
C THR A 536 5.68 -0.05 -23.84
N THR A 537 4.42 0.40 -23.86
CA THR A 537 3.96 1.52 -24.66
C THR A 537 3.79 2.78 -23.83
N PHE A 538 3.25 2.67 -22.63
CA PHE A 538 2.78 3.82 -21.86
C PHE A 538 3.48 4.00 -20.50
N SER A 539 4.11 2.97 -19.91
CA SER A 539 4.80 3.05 -18.64
C SER A 539 6.34 3.10 -18.83
N ASP A 540 7.10 2.17 -18.28
CA ASP A 540 8.56 2.13 -18.40
C ASP A 540 8.99 1.45 -19.70
N THR A 541 8.83 2.15 -20.82
CA THR A 541 9.04 1.63 -22.17
C THR A 541 10.44 1.06 -22.43
N ALA A 542 11.44 1.55 -21.70
CA ALA A 542 12.84 1.18 -21.81
C ALA A 542 13.36 0.35 -20.63
N PHE A 543 12.53 0.06 -19.65
CA PHE A 543 12.88 -0.64 -18.39
C PHE A 543 13.99 0.05 -17.59
N VAL A 544 14.09 1.37 -17.73
CA VAL A 544 15.08 2.18 -16.99
C VAL A 544 14.67 2.42 -15.54
N TYR A 545 13.34 2.52 -15.27
CA TYR A 545 12.82 2.62 -13.92
C TYR A 545 12.81 1.27 -13.20
N GLY A 546 12.55 0.16 -13.89
CA GLY A 546 12.75 -1.19 -13.35
C GLY A 546 14.21 -1.42 -12.94
N ARG A 547 15.17 -0.96 -13.78
CA ARG A 547 16.60 -0.96 -13.42
C ARG A 547 16.87 -0.08 -12.20
N ALA A 548 16.33 1.14 -12.15
CA ALA A 548 16.50 2.06 -11.03
C ALA A 548 15.94 1.49 -9.72
N LEU A 549 14.80 0.79 -9.79
CA LEU A 549 14.24 0.06 -8.65
C LEU A 549 15.21 -1.03 -8.17
N SER A 550 15.71 -1.88 -9.08
CA SER A 550 16.71 -2.90 -8.74
C SER A 550 17.96 -2.29 -8.09
N GLN A 551 18.44 -1.15 -8.61
CA GLN A 551 19.58 -0.47 -8.05
C GLN A 551 19.32 0.10 -6.66
N THR A 552 18.15 0.71 -6.45
CA THR A 552 17.78 1.35 -5.19
C THR A 552 17.54 0.31 -4.10
N VAL A 553 16.65 -0.65 -4.34
CA VAL A 553 16.28 -1.65 -3.33
C VAL A 553 17.45 -2.61 -3.08
N GLY A 554 18.15 -3.02 -4.13
CA GLY A 554 19.34 -3.85 -3.96
C GLY A 554 20.44 -3.13 -3.16
N THR A 555 20.70 -1.84 -3.36
CA THR A 555 21.64 -1.10 -2.50
C THR A 555 21.15 -1.09 -1.04
N ALA A 556 19.83 -0.95 -0.79
CA ALA A 556 19.27 -1.03 0.56
C ALA A 556 19.49 -2.42 1.19
N VAL A 557 19.19 -3.49 0.45
CA VAL A 557 19.42 -4.87 0.91
C VAL A 557 20.90 -5.11 1.23
N LEU A 558 21.81 -4.63 0.38
CA LEU A 558 23.25 -4.79 0.55
C LEU A 558 23.72 -4.12 1.85
N ARG A 559 23.35 -2.85 2.07
CA ARG A 559 23.69 -2.11 3.30
C ARG A 559 23.13 -2.77 4.57
N LEU A 560 21.88 -3.23 4.56
CA LEU A 560 21.31 -3.93 5.71
C LEU A 560 22.01 -5.26 5.94
N ALA A 561 22.36 -5.97 4.86
CA ALA A 561 23.05 -7.26 4.97
C ALA A 561 24.47 -7.14 5.49
N ASP A 562 25.20 -6.05 5.16
CA ASP A 562 26.62 -5.92 5.45
C ASP A 562 26.95 -4.94 6.59
N ALA A 563 26.00 -4.12 7.06
CA ALA A 563 26.22 -3.19 8.16
C ALA A 563 26.77 -3.88 9.42
N ASP A 564 27.84 -3.31 10.02
CA ASP A 564 28.37 -3.79 11.29
C ASP A 564 27.34 -3.63 12.42
N VAL A 565 26.71 -2.44 12.48
CA VAL A 565 25.57 -2.14 13.34
C VAL A 565 24.38 -1.77 12.46
N LEU A 566 23.19 -2.29 12.77
CA LEU A 566 21.97 -1.98 12.03
C LEU A 566 21.74 -0.46 11.98
N PRO A 567 21.47 0.13 10.79
CA PRO A 567 21.47 1.59 10.59
C PRO A 567 20.16 2.26 11.01
N PHE A 568 19.49 1.77 12.04
CA PHE A 568 18.24 2.35 12.55
C PHE A 568 18.45 3.71 13.20
N GLU A 569 17.46 4.60 13.09
CA GLU A 569 17.43 5.93 13.66
C GLU A 569 16.04 6.16 14.30
N PHE A 570 16.00 6.79 15.48
CA PHE A 570 14.79 6.88 16.25
C PHE A 570 14.30 8.32 16.49
N SER A 571 15.08 9.34 16.14
CA SER A 571 14.65 10.74 16.28
C SER A 571 13.53 11.09 15.32
N GLY A 572 13.63 10.62 14.07
CA GLY A 572 12.58 10.72 13.05
C GLY A 572 11.29 9.99 13.46
N LEU A 573 11.43 8.78 14.05
CA LEU A 573 10.31 8.03 14.61
C LEU A 573 9.62 8.83 15.73
N ALA A 574 10.36 9.33 16.72
CA ALA A 574 9.80 10.08 17.84
C ALA A 574 9.10 11.39 17.38
N GLU A 575 9.71 12.11 16.43
CA GLU A 575 9.09 13.31 15.82
C GLU A 575 7.78 12.97 15.12
N THR A 576 7.75 11.90 14.35
CA THR A 576 6.57 11.48 13.59
C THR A 576 5.45 10.99 14.51
N VAL A 577 5.75 10.19 15.55
CA VAL A 577 4.76 9.82 16.57
C VAL A 577 4.22 11.05 17.27
N GLY A 578 5.07 12.05 17.58
CA GLY A 578 4.63 13.33 18.14
C GLY A 578 3.64 14.08 17.25
N ARG A 579 3.81 14.03 15.94
CA ARG A 579 2.84 14.56 14.97
C ARG A 579 1.51 13.81 15.04
N TYR A 580 1.54 12.48 15.07
CA TYR A 580 0.33 11.66 15.17
C TYR A 580 -0.45 11.91 16.46
N VAL A 581 0.25 12.10 17.59
CA VAL A 581 -0.38 12.50 18.87
C VAL A 581 -1.08 13.85 18.75
N LYS A 582 -0.45 14.84 18.11
CA LYS A 582 -1.09 16.15 17.84
C LYS A 582 -2.32 16.02 16.95
N GLU A 583 -2.26 15.17 15.92
CA GLU A 583 -3.37 14.93 15.00
C GLU A 583 -4.59 14.32 15.72
N VAL A 584 -4.42 13.30 16.58
CA VAL A 584 -5.56 12.70 17.29
C VAL A 584 -6.15 13.64 18.35
N LYS A 585 -5.33 14.49 18.99
CA LYS A 585 -5.83 15.56 19.88
C LYS A 585 -6.65 16.59 19.10
N LYS A 586 -6.16 16.99 17.92
CA LYS A 586 -6.89 17.90 17.04
C LYS A 586 -8.19 17.28 16.57
N LEU A 587 -8.18 16.00 16.17
CA LEU A 587 -9.38 15.27 15.77
C LEU A 587 -10.48 15.32 16.85
N LEU A 588 -10.12 15.12 18.12
CA LEU A 588 -11.07 15.24 19.21
C LEU A 588 -11.60 16.67 19.38
N SER A 589 -10.71 17.67 19.33
CA SER A 589 -11.10 19.07 19.41
C SER A 589 -12.04 19.48 18.29
N ASP A 590 -11.71 19.10 17.05
CA ASP A 590 -12.53 19.37 15.88
C ASP A 590 -13.92 18.72 16.02
N ALA A 591 -13.99 17.45 16.46
CA ALA A 591 -15.25 16.77 16.71
C ALA A 591 -16.11 17.45 17.79
N GLN A 592 -15.47 17.99 18.86
CA GLN A 592 -16.17 18.77 19.89
C GLN A 592 -16.76 20.08 19.34
N ASP A 593 -15.99 20.79 18.51
CA ASP A 593 -16.40 22.07 17.93
C ASP A 593 -17.49 21.87 16.89
N GLU A 594 -17.36 20.83 16.04
CA GLU A 594 -18.40 20.45 15.06
C GLU A 594 -19.72 20.06 15.74
N ALA A 595 -19.68 19.29 16.83
CA ALA A 595 -20.89 18.92 17.57
C ALA A 595 -21.57 20.12 18.20
N ARG A 596 -20.79 21.07 18.78
CA ARG A 596 -21.33 22.32 19.35
C ARG A 596 -21.96 23.20 18.27
N GLU A 597 -21.29 23.37 17.13
CA GLU A 597 -21.78 24.20 16.03
C GLU A 597 -23.03 23.59 15.40
N ARG A 598 -23.04 22.30 15.11
CA ARG A 598 -24.23 21.58 14.61
C ARG A 598 -25.43 21.76 15.53
N ASN A 599 -25.25 21.63 16.84
CA ASN A 599 -26.31 21.83 17.82
C ASN A 599 -26.82 23.28 17.85
N ARG A 600 -25.94 24.27 17.69
CA ARG A 600 -26.29 25.67 17.57
C ARG A 600 -27.11 25.93 16.31
N GLU A 601 -26.66 25.43 15.14
CA GLU A 601 -27.39 25.56 13.87
C GLU A 601 -28.80 24.95 13.95
N LEU A 602 -28.94 23.82 14.68
CA LEU A 602 -30.26 23.22 14.95
C LEU A 602 -31.14 24.16 15.79
N ASP A 603 -30.60 24.74 16.85
CA ASP A 603 -31.32 25.66 17.74
C ASP A 603 -31.71 26.97 17.03
N GLU A 604 -30.88 27.46 16.15
CA GLU A 604 -31.12 28.65 15.30
C GLU A 604 -32.08 28.36 14.12
N GLY A 605 -32.40 27.09 13.82
CA GLY A 605 -33.26 26.70 12.73
C GLY A 605 -32.62 26.84 11.34
N VAL A 606 -31.30 26.88 11.25
CA VAL A 606 -30.54 27.08 10.01
C VAL A 606 -30.92 26.02 8.96
N PHE A 607 -31.01 24.75 9.35
CA PHE A 607 -31.35 23.66 8.41
C PHE A 607 -32.74 23.80 7.82
N ALA A 608 -33.70 24.28 8.58
CA ALA A 608 -35.07 24.50 8.11
C ALA A 608 -35.13 25.74 7.19
N ALA A 609 -34.46 26.83 7.60
CA ALA A 609 -34.49 28.10 6.87
C ALA A 609 -33.75 28.05 5.53
N THR A 610 -32.73 27.21 5.39
CA THR A 610 -31.90 27.09 4.18
C THR A 610 -32.28 25.90 3.29
N ALA A 611 -33.24 25.04 3.73
CA ALA A 611 -33.72 23.92 2.94
C ALA A 611 -34.45 24.40 1.66
N ASP A 612 -34.15 23.79 0.51
CA ASP A 612 -34.95 23.99 -0.71
C ASP A 612 -36.32 23.31 -0.51
N PRO A 613 -37.42 24.07 -0.48
CA PRO A 613 -38.75 23.48 -0.22
C PRO A 613 -39.22 22.51 -1.31
N ARG A 614 -38.55 22.43 -2.44
CA ARG A 614 -38.81 21.51 -3.54
C ARG A 614 -38.07 20.18 -3.39
N GLN A 615 -37.21 20.05 -2.39
CA GLN A 615 -36.39 18.84 -2.15
C GLN A 615 -36.59 18.36 -0.71
N VAL A 616 -36.50 17.03 -0.54
CA VAL A 616 -36.49 16.46 0.81
C VAL A 616 -35.14 16.82 1.44
N SER A 617 -35.19 17.46 2.60
CA SER A 617 -34.02 17.78 3.41
C SER A 617 -34.32 17.40 4.86
N VAL A 618 -33.58 16.43 5.38
CA VAL A 618 -33.68 15.99 6.78
C VAL A 618 -32.55 16.67 7.55
N ALA A 619 -32.90 17.41 8.58
CA ALA A 619 -31.92 18.01 9.49
C ALA A 619 -31.09 16.91 10.17
N PRO A 620 -29.78 17.12 10.42
CA PRO A 620 -29.00 16.16 11.18
C PRO A 620 -29.57 16.03 12.61
N PRO A 621 -29.41 14.86 13.25
CA PRO A 621 -29.78 14.73 14.66
C PRO A 621 -28.88 15.59 15.54
N ARG A 622 -29.41 16.00 16.71
CA ARG A 622 -28.58 16.62 17.76
C ARG A 622 -27.48 15.63 18.18
N GLU A 623 -26.28 16.13 18.37
CA GLU A 623 -25.11 15.33 18.70
C GLU A 623 -24.64 15.59 20.13
N GLU A 624 -24.27 14.55 20.86
CA GLU A 624 -23.61 14.70 22.15
C GLU A 624 -22.19 15.24 21.92
N VAL A 625 -21.83 16.30 22.64
CA VAL A 625 -20.48 16.86 22.55
C VAL A 625 -19.49 15.85 23.13
N PRO A 626 -18.43 15.46 22.38
CA PRO A 626 -17.43 14.54 22.87
C PRO A 626 -16.86 14.92 24.24
N PRO A 627 -16.66 13.95 25.15
CA PRO A 627 -16.09 14.22 26.44
C PRO A 627 -14.63 14.63 26.37
N HIS A 628 -14.08 15.15 27.47
CA HIS A 628 -12.65 15.31 27.63
C HIS A 628 -11.97 13.94 27.74
N LEU A 629 -10.91 13.71 26.97
CA LEU A 629 -10.04 12.52 27.06
C LEU A 629 -8.72 12.92 27.73
N ASN A 630 -8.19 12.04 28.59
CA ASN A 630 -6.91 12.30 29.26
C ASN A 630 -5.73 11.81 28.42
N PHE A 631 -5.08 12.71 27.70
CA PHE A 631 -3.87 12.42 26.91
C PHE A 631 -2.56 12.46 27.70
N ALA A 632 -2.57 12.82 29.01
CA ALA A 632 -1.35 12.95 29.78
C ALA A 632 -0.46 11.69 29.81
N PRO A 633 -1.00 10.45 29.91
CA PRO A 633 -0.16 9.25 29.80
C PRO A 633 0.60 9.17 28.47
N LEU A 634 -0.07 9.50 27.37
CA LEU A 634 0.51 9.46 26.02
C LEU A 634 1.56 10.56 25.82
N ASP A 635 1.33 11.77 26.35
CA ASP A 635 2.29 12.87 26.32
C ASP A 635 3.57 12.52 27.09
N ASN A 636 3.43 11.95 28.30
CA ASN A 636 4.56 11.54 29.12
C ASN A 636 5.40 10.45 28.44
N ALA A 637 4.74 9.45 27.82
CA ALA A 637 5.42 8.40 27.09
C ALA A 637 6.15 8.94 25.83
N LEU A 638 5.54 9.87 25.10
CA LEU A 638 6.17 10.54 23.97
C LEU A 638 7.40 11.36 24.36
N ASP A 639 7.33 12.09 25.48
CA ASP A 639 8.46 12.84 26.02
C ASP A 639 9.62 11.90 26.42
N ALA A 640 9.30 10.73 27.00
CA ALA A 640 10.29 9.71 27.35
C ALA A 640 10.94 9.12 26.08
N LEU A 641 10.14 8.76 25.09
CA LEU A 641 10.60 8.27 23.79
C LEU A 641 11.55 9.27 23.11
N THR A 642 11.18 10.55 23.08
CA THR A 642 11.99 11.62 22.48
C THR A 642 13.36 11.75 23.17
N ARG A 643 13.39 11.65 24.51
CA ARG A 643 14.66 11.69 25.25
C ARG A 643 15.53 10.45 24.97
N ALA A 644 14.94 9.26 24.93
CA ALA A 644 15.65 8.02 24.63
C ALA A 644 16.23 8.03 23.23
N ALA A 645 15.45 8.43 22.21
CA ALA A 645 15.87 8.59 20.83
C ALA A 645 17.05 9.56 20.70
N GLY A 646 16.95 10.74 21.34
CA GLY A 646 18.05 11.73 21.34
C GLY A 646 19.33 11.24 22.06
N ARG A 647 19.19 10.41 23.10
CA ARG A 647 20.33 9.76 23.78
C ARG A 647 21.01 8.75 22.86
N TYR A 648 20.23 7.90 22.21
CA TYR A 648 20.74 6.92 21.27
C TYR A 648 21.51 7.59 20.12
N GLU A 649 20.92 8.62 19.49
CA GLU A 649 21.54 9.31 18.35
C GLU A 649 22.87 9.98 18.76
N LYS A 650 22.93 10.62 19.93
CA LYS A 650 24.18 11.19 20.45
C LYS A 650 25.27 10.13 20.68
N ALA A 651 24.88 8.99 21.26
CA ALA A 651 25.80 7.88 21.52
C ALA A 651 26.29 7.28 20.20
N PHE A 652 25.37 7.04 19.24
CA PHE A 652 25.67 6.48 17.95
C PHE A 652 26.62 7.38 17.13
N THR A 653 26.33 8.67 17.04
CA THR A 653 27.17 9.65 16.36
C THR A 653 28.57 9.71 16.96
N LYS A 654 28.68 9.68 18.31
CA LYS A 654 29.98 9.63 19.00
C LYS A 654 30.76 8.36 18.67
N ALA A 655 30.10 7.19 18.66
CA ALA A 655 30.71 5.91 18.34
C ALA A 655 31.21 5.85 16.88
N GLN A 656 30.45 6.45 15.96
CA GLN A 656 30.79 6.50 14.53
C GLN A 656 31.88 7.53 14.22
N ALA A 657 31.90 8.69 14.91
CA ALA A 657 32.84 9.82 14.62
C ALA A 657 34.35 9.44 14.68
N ASN A 658 34.70 8.40 15.41
CA ASN A 658 36.07 7.89 15.50
C ASN A 658 36.36 6.78 14.47
N GLY A 659 35.77 6.88 13.26
CA GLY A 659 35.92 5.88 12.20
C GLY A 659 35.17 4.57 12.49
N GLY A 660 34.20 4.60 13.41
CA GLY A 660 33.40 3.43 13.78
C GLY A 660 34.22 2.32 14.46
N GLY A 661 35.42 2.65 14.98
CA GLY A 661 36.26 1.66 15.66
C GLY A 661 35.54 0.94 16.82
N ALA A 662 34.53 1.57 17.41
CA ALA A 662 33.64 1.04 18.39
C ALA A 662 32.72 -0.11 17.84
N PHE A 663 32.50 -0.16 16.54
CA PHE A 663 31.63 -1.17 15.90
C PHE A 663 32.32 -2.50 15.63
N LYS A 664 33.30 -2.84 16.47
CA LYS A 664 34.08 -4.11 16.40
C LYS A 664 33.95 -4.84 17.73
N GLY A 665 33.76 -6.15 17.66
CA GLY A 665 33.78 -7.01 18.85
C GLY A 665 32.42 -7.68 19.18
N PRO A 666 32.39 -8.51 20.23
CA PRO A 666 31.22 -9.34 20.56
C PRO A 666 29.99 -8.54 21.03
N ASP A 667 30.20 -7.34 21.61
CA ASP A 667 29.10 -6.52 22.12
C ASP A 667 28.22 -5.92 21.00
N VAL A 668 28.73 -5.86 19.77
CA VAL A 668 27.98 -5.44 18.58
C VAL A 668 26.84 -6.42 18.27
N ALA A 669 27.04 -7.71 18.44
CA ALA A 669 25.98 -8.70 18.25
C ALA A 669 24.83 -8.51 19.24
N ALA A 670 25.14 -8.16 20.50
CA ALA A 670 24.11 -7.86 21.50
C ALA A 670 23.31 -6.58 21.17
N LEU A 671 23.99 -5.56 20.63
CA LEU A 671 23.34 -4.33 20.14
C LEU A 671 22.41 -4.63 18.96
N ASN A 672 22.88 -5.37 17.94
CA ASN A 672 22.06 -5.75 16.79
C ASN A 672 20.85 -6.58 17.23
N ALA A 673 21.00 -7.51 18.16
CA ALA A 673 19.89 -8.28 18.74
C ALA A 673 18.87 -7.41 19.50
N THR A 674 19.28 -6.27 20.03
CA THR A 674 18.36 -5.26 20.60
C THR A 674 17.67 -4.48 19.51
N LEU A 675 18.42 -3.96 18.52
CA LEU A 675 17.89 -3.13 17.43
C LEU A 675 16.84 -3.84 16.60
N LEU A 676 17.05 -5.12 16.26
CA LEU A 676 16.06 -5.89 15.48
C LEU A 676 14.72 -6.09 16.19
N ARG A 677 14.63 -5.78 17.50
CA ARG A 677 13.41 -5.93 18.30
C ARG A 677 12.67 -4.61 18.53
N VAL A 678 13.23 -3.49 18.12
CA VAL A 678 12.67 -2.19 18.40
C VAL A 678 11.28 -2.03 17.77
N GLU A 679 11.12 -2.29 16.47
CA GLU A 679 9.79 -2.22 15.82
C GLU A 679 8.77 -3.15 16.46
N ARG A 680 9.18 -4.31 16.99
CA ARG A 680 8.27 -5.26 17.67
C ARG A 680 7.72 -4.72 18.98
N ALA A 681 8.42 -3.80 19.64
CA ALA A 681 7.94 -3.15 20.85
C ALA A 681 6.70 -2.25 20.58
N LEU A 682 6.49 -1.85 19.31
CA LEU A 682 5.31 -1.10 18.88
C LEU A 682 4.07 -1.97 18.64
N THR A 683 4.12 -3.27 18.92
CA THR A 683 2.98 -4.20 18.79
C THR A 683 2.38 -4.57 20.14
N THR A 684 1.12 -5.00 20.14
CA THR A 684 0.42 -5.52 21.31
C THR A 684 -0.01 -6.97 21.11
N SER A 685 -0.04 -7.78 22.16
CA SER A 685 -0.50 -9.18 22.09
C SER A 685 -2.01 -9.27 21.83
N GLU A 686 -2.78 -8.32 22.33
CA GLU A 686 -4.23 -8.26 22.19
C GLU A 686 -4.68 -7.77 20.82
N GLY A 687 -3.79 -7.09 20.08
CA GLY A 687 -4.10 -6.45 18.81
C GLY A 687 -5.06 -5.28 18.93
N LEU A 688 -5.54 -4.79 17.78
CA LEU A 688 -6.46 -3.66 17.71
C LEU A 688 -7.91 -4.07 18.02
N PRO A 689 -8.73 -3.18 18.55
CA PRO A 689 -10.14 -3.45 18.82
C PRO A 689 -10.86 -4.02 17.60
N ARG A 690 -11.67 -5.09 17.79
CA ARG A 690 -12.45 -5.80 16.75
C ARG A 690 -11.63 -6.51 15.66
N ARG A 691 -10.28 -6.37 15.65
CA ARG A 691 -9.37 -6.94 14.65
C ARG A 691 -8.02 -7.32 15.27
N PRO A 692 -8.01 -8.31 16.15
CA PRO A 692 -6.83 -8.69 16.95
C PRO A 692 -5.66 -9.21 16.10
N TRP A 693 -5.89 -9.54 14.85
CA TRP A 693 -4.84 -9.90 13.91
C TRP A 693 -3.84 -8.75 13.69
N TYR A 694 -4.33 -7.49 13.61
CA TYR A 694 -3.49 -6.30 13.51
C TYR A 694 -2.98 -5.93 14.90
N ARG A 695 -1.67 -6.06 15.10
CA ARG A 695 -1.03 -5.88 16.42
C ARG A 695 -0.28 -4.57 16.56
N HIS A 696 0.09 -3.92 15.45
CA HIS A 696 0.88 -2.70 15.46
C HIS A 696 0.04 -1.50 15.95
N ALA A 697 0.51 -0.81 17.02
CA ALA A 697 -0.26 0.26 17.65
C ALA A 697 -0.10 1.64 16.98
N ILE A 698 0.89 1.79 16.09
CA ILE A 698 1.21 3.08 15.43
C ILE A 698 0.63 3.15 14.01
N TYR A 699 0.61 2.03 13.27
CA TYR A 699 0.11 1.96 11.89
C TYR A 699 -0.84 0.78 11.71
N ALA A 700 -1.95 1.00 11.01
CA ALA A 700 -2.80 -0.08 10.50
C ALA A 700 -3.67 0.43 9.35
N PRO A 701 -4.19 -0.44 8.48
CA PRO A 701 -5.25 -0.07 7.54
C PRO A 701 -6.48 0.39 8.32
N GLY A 702 -7.21 1.37 7.80
CA GLY A 702 -8.40 1.87 8.52
C GLY A 702 -9.58 0.90 8.42
N TYR A 703 -10.32 0.75 9.52
CA TYR A 703 -11.47 -0.16 9.62
C TYR A 703 -12.57 0.17 8.60
N TYR A 704 -12.71 1.46 8.24
CA TYR A 704 -13.64 1.96 7.22
C TYR A 704 -12.94 2.67 6.05
N THR A 705 -11.61 2.64 5.95
CA THR A 705 -10.86 3.14 4.80
C THR A 705 -10.15 2.03 4.04
N GLY A 706 -9.88 0.90 4.68
CA GLY A 706 -9.18 -0.22 4.09
C GLY A 706 -7.70 0.10 3.85
N TYR A 707 -7.23 0.18 2.62
CA TYR A 707 -5.81 0.45 2.30
C TYR A 707 -5.25 1.69 3.00
N GLY A 708 -6.05 2.76 3.11
CA GLY A 708 -5.62 4.00 3.74
C GLY A 708 -5.21 3.79 5.18
N VAL A 709 -4.01 4.25 5.53
CA VAL A 709 -3.45 4.11 6.87
C VAL A 709 -4.25 4.91 7.91
N LYS A 710 -4.40 4.34 9.08
CA LYS A 710 -4.73 5.04 10.32
C LYS A 710 -3.51 5.02 11.23
N THR A 711 -3.07 6.20 11.62
CA THR A 711 -2.00 6.38 12.59
C THR A 711 -2.58 6.43 13.99
N LEU A 712 -1.94 5.79 14.97
CA LEU A 712 -2.51 5.52 16.31
C LEU A 712 -3.92 4.92 16.18
N PRO A 713 -4.08 3.82 15.41
CA PRO A 713 -5.38 3.36 14.92
C PRO A 713 -6.41 3.13 16.04
N GLY A 714 -6.01 2.54 17.16
CA GLY A 714 -6.90 2.30 18.30
C GLY A 714 -7.53 3.57 18.87
N VAL A 715 -6.74 4.65 18.99
CA VAL A 715 -7.23 5.94 19.50
C VAL A 715 -8.04 6.68 18.44
N ARG A 716 -7.49 6.80 17.23
CA ARG A 716 -8.10 7.55 16.13
C ARG A 716 -9.46 7.00 15.75
N GLU A 717 -9.55 5.69 15.51
CA GLU A 717 -10.82 5.05 15.12
C GLU A 717 -11.87 5.08 16.23
N ALA A 718 -11.47 4.95 17.49
CA ALA A 718 -12.38 5.09 18.59
C ALA A 718 -12.99 6.52 18.67
N ILE A 719 -12.20 7.57 18.39
CA ILE A 719 -12.71 8.95 18.28
C ILE A 719 -13.64 9.08 17.07
N GLU A 720 -13.23 8.63 15.88
CA GLU A 720 -14.03 8.68 14.63
C GLU A 720 -15.37 7.95 14.77
N GLN A 721 -15.38 6.84 15.51
CA GLN A 721 -16.58 6.01 15.76
C GLN A 721 -17.34 6.43 17.03
N LYS A 722 -16.94 7.53 17.67
CA LYS A 722 -17.58 8.08 18.89
C LYS A 722 -17.60 7.10 20.06
N SER A 723 -16.64 6.19 20.12
CA SER A 723 -16.44 5.19 21.19
C SER A 723 -15.53 5.73 22.29
N TRP A 724 -16.00 6.73 23.04
CA TRP A 724 -15.18 7.53 23.96
C TRP A 724 -14.46 6.73 25.05
N LYS A 725 -15.13 5.72 25.60
CA LYS A 725 -14.53 4.82 26.60
C LYS A 725 -13.39 4.00 25.99
N GLU A 726 -13.57 3.53 24.75
CA GLU A 726 -12.54 2.81 24.02
C GLU A 726 -11.36 3.75 23.70
N ALA A 727 -11.65 5.00 23.29
CA ALA A 727 -10.61 5.98 23.02
C ALA A 727 -9.72 6.23 24.25
N ASP A 728 -10.32 6.40 25.45
CA ASP A 728 -9.57 6.58 26.69
C ASP A 728 -8.74 5.34 27.05
N GLN A 729 -9.27 4.14 26.84
CA GLN A 729 -8.53 2.89 27.04
C GLN A 729 -7.35 2.77 26.06
N GLN A 730 -7.57 3.10 24.77
CA GLN A 730 -6.54 2.99 23.74
C GLN A 730 -5.42 4.04 23.92
N ILE A 731 -5.69 5.22 24.46
CA ILE A 731 -4.65 6.16 24.88
C ILE A 731 -3.69 5.48 25.86
N GLY A 732 -4.22 4.74 26.85
CA GLY A 732 -3.40 4.00 27.81
C GLY A 732 -2.63 2.82 27.18
N VAL A 733 -3.20 2.15 26.16
CA VAL A 733 -2.52 1.09 25.43
C VAL A 733 -1.33 1.64 24.63
N VAL A 734 -1.55 2.71 23.86
CA VAL A 734 -0.47 3.35 23.07
C VAL A 734 0.62 3.90 23.99
N ALA A 735 0.29 4.51 25.12
CA ALA A 735 1.29 4.98 26.09
C ALA A 735 2.20 3.83 26.56
N LYS A 736 1.65 2.66 26.90
CA LYS A 736 2.45 1.48 27.31
C LYS A 736 3.33 0.94 26.17
N VAL A 737 2.85 0.99 24.96
CA VAL A 737 3.62 0.60 23.77
C VAL A 737 4.81 1.53 23.58
N LEU A 738 4.61 2.85 23.70
CA LEU A 738 5.70 3.83 23.64
C LEU A 738 6.69 3.70 24.81
N ASP A 739 6.22 3.29 26.00
CA ASP A 739 7.10 2.99 27.14
C ASP A 739 7.98 1.77 26.84
N ALA A 740 7.43 0.69 26.26
CA ALA A 740 8.20 -0.49 25.85
C ALA A 740 9.25 -0.16 24.76
N GLU A 741 8.87 0.67 23.79
CA GLU A 741 9.77 1.19 22.77
C GLU A 741 10.89 2.03 23.38
N THR A 742 10.55 2.91 24.31
CA THR A 742 11.50 3.74 25.07
C THR A 742 12.53 2.88 25.83
N GLU A 743 12.09 1.78 26.45
CA GLU A 743 12.99 0.85 27.15
C GLU A 743 13.95 0.16 26.15
N ALA A 744 13.45 -0.27 24.98
CA ALA A 744 14.27 -0.90 23.95
C ALA A 744 15.34 0.07 23.41
N ILE A 745 14.96 1.31 23.08
CA ILE A 745 15.87 2.35 22.60
C ILE A 745 16.86 2.76 23.70
N THR A 746 16.42 2.87 24.95
CA THR A 746 17.32 3.18 26.08
C THR A 746 18.38 2.10 26.24
N ARG A 747 18.01 0.83 26.16
CA ARG A 747 18.96 -0.31 26.20
C ARG A 747 19.95 -0.23 25.05
N ALA A 748 19.48 0.05 23.83
CA ALA A 748 20.35 0.25 22.68
C ALA A 748 21.34 1.40 22.88
N ALA A 749 20.88 2.53 23.43
CA ALA A 749 21.73 3.67 23.77
C ALA A 749 22.83 3.31 24.78
N GLU A 750 22.50 2.58 25.85
CA GLU A 750 23.45 2.09 26.84
C GLU A 750 24.50 1.13 26.24
N GLN A 751 24.07 0.28 25.29
CA GLN A 751 24.98 -0.61 24.60
C GLN A 751 25.94 0.17 23.68
N VAL A 752 25.46 1.16 22.93
CA VAL A 752 26.30 2.03 22.10
C VAL A 752 27.27 2.85 22.95
N GLU A 753 26.82 3.41 24.08
CA GLU A 753 27.68 4.14 25.02
C GLU A 753 28.84 3.27 25.54
N LYS A 754 28.57 1.98 25.84
CA LYS A 754 29.63 1.03 26.26
C LYS A 754 30.63 0.72 25.14
N LEU A 755 30.16 0.64 23.89
CA LEU A 755 31.02 0.45 22.73
C LEU A 755 31.97 1.67 22.48
N ALA A 756 31.51 2.88 22.84
CA ALA A 756 32.22 4.13 22.63
C ALA A 756 33.27 4.45 23.73
N HIS A 757 33.36 3.61 24.75
CA HIS A 757 34.35 3.66 25.85
C HIS A 757 35.39 2.56 25.71
#